data_05d59b3638a0f603212df0fd03033ac7
#
_entry.id   05d59b3638a0f603212df0fd03033ac7
#
_cell.length_a   1.000
_cell.length_b   1.000
_cell.length_c   1.000
_cell.angle_alpha   90.00
_cell.angle_beta   90.00
_cell.angle_gamma   90.00
#
_symmetry.space_group_name_H-M   'P 1'
#
loop_
_entity.id
_entity.type
_entity.pdbx_description
1 polymer ?
#
loop_
_entity_poly.entity_id
_entity_poly.type
_entity_poly.pdbx_seq_one_letter_code
_entity_poly.pdbx_strand_id
1 'polypeptide(L)'
;MSRLSKFVFSVCFLSVFILNAQKKDLLTYYLPQDVTYNKSIPTPESVIGHPVGKWHVTHDKLVMYMKALAESSDRIILEDRGKTFEDRPLLLLTITSPRNHQNIENIRKEHVALTESSGQNAAVSNMPIVVYQGFSIHGNEASGSNAALLLAYYLAAAEGTEVYDLLNNTVILLDPSFNPDGLQRFAGWVNMHKSEHLISDPQDREYDEAWPRGRTNHYWFDMNRDWLPVQLPESRARIKTFHRWMPNILTDHHEMGTNSSFFFQPGIPSRTHPLTPQMNQDLTKEIATYHAKAFDKIGSLYYTEESFDDFYYGKGSTFPDINGSIGILFEQGSARGHLQESENGLLTFPFAIRNQFTAALSTLEAAKNMRTSILRYQQQFYVNARKEASEIKSRAYVFGDEKDAAKAYHLAEMLKRHKITVHEVKNDFTQNGKTYKKGASYVVPRNQRQSRLINAIFEKRTQFQDSLFYDISAWTLPLAFNLSYDNLSSLSNAGNEINELKMPTGTLKGSGNYAYVFEWNEYYSPKALALIKAKKLRAKVAMKPFTLEGTRYDYGTIMIPVQNQRLSAQEMKQFLSYVAKESHLDITAVSSGLTEGIDLGSNNFEAINEPKIAMLVGDGITSYDAGEIWHLFDQRYEIPLTKLDTRRFGRMNLEKYTHLILPNTYSLPNDITQKLKTWVKNGGTLIAYRNAVNYVSRNKFISLDIKKTGIDAKNVSFEQRRDHNGAQVIGGAIFNTKIDRSHPINFGYLHDELPMFRNTTVFINPNEKSYNNPIQYTNKPLLSGYVSEENLEHLKNSVPFQTSRMGSGRVIVFTDNTNFRAFWYGTNKLLMNAIFFSGMM
;
A
#
# COMPACT_ATOMS: atom_id res chain seq x y z
N MET A 1 -61.00 41.74 -22.98
CA MET A 1 -59.86 40.84 -22.84
C MET A 1 -60.20 39.51 -23.49
N SER A 2 -59.54 39.14 -24.54
CA SER A 2 -59.84 37.96 -25.32
C SER A 2 -59.51 36.64 -24.55
N ARG A 3 -60.18 35.55 -24.93
CA ARG A 3 -59.95 34.23 -24.34
C ARG A 3 -58.47 33.82 -24.37
N LEU A 4 -57.75 34.36 -25.35
CA LEU A 4 -56.27 34.11 -25.49
C LEU A 4 -55.46 34.78 -24.36
N SER A 5 -55.87 35.98 -23.92
CA SER A 5 -55.21 36.69 -22.80
C SER A 5 -55.38 35.97 -21.44
N LYS A 6 -56.54 35.32 -21.24
CA LYS A 6 -56.76 34.52 -20.03
C LYS A 6 -56.01 33.22 -20.02
N PHE A 7 -55.77 32.60 -21.19
CA PHE A 7 -55.01 31.39 -21.33
C PHE A 7 -53.49 31.62 -21.12
N VAL A 8 -52.97 32.72 -21.68
CA VAL A 8 -51.56 33.13 -21.47
C VAL A 8 -51.30 33.49 -20.01
N PHE A 9 -52.27 34.16 -19.34
CA PHE A 9 -52.11 34.48 -17.91
C PHE A 9 -52.18 33.25 -17.02
N SER A 10 -53.02 32.24 -17.34
CA SER A 10 -53.07 30.95 -16.60
C SER A 10 -51.84 30.12 -16.82
N VAL A 11 -51.24 30.09 -18.03
CA VAL A 11 -50.02 29.36 -18.34
C VAL A 11 -48.80 30.03 -17.65
N CYS A 12 -48.72 31.36 -17.62
CA CYS A 12 -47.70 32.10 -16.90
C CYS A 12 -47.82 31.92 -15.36
N PHE A 13 -49.04 31.80 -14.83
CA PHE A 13 -49.23 31.54 -13.38
C PHE A 13 -48.87 30.10 -13.02
N LEU A 14 -49.15 29.12 -13.89
CA LEU A 14 -48.72 27.74 -13.69
C LEU A 14 -47.20 27.59 -13.83
N SER A 15 -46.56 28.30 -14.74
CA SER A 15 -45.10 28.29 -14.89
C SER A 15 -44.33 28.94 -13.73
N VAL A 16 -44.96 29.98 -13.09
CA VAL A 16 -44.39 30.58 -11.87
C VAL A 16 -44.51 29.65 -10.64
N PHE A 17 -45.58 28.83 -10.59
CA PHE A 17 -45.70 27.81 -9.53
C PHE A 17 -44.71 26.63 -9.70
N ILE A 18 -44.35 26.32 -10.95
CA ILE A 18 -43.36 25.25 -11.20
C ILE A 18 -41.93 25.74 -10.87
N LEU A 19 -41.62 27.01 -10.94
CA LEU A 19 -40.31 27.59 -10.59
C LEU A 19 -40.08 27.80 -9.07
N ASN A 20 -41.15 27.70 -8.24
CA ASN A 20 -41.01 27.78 -6.78
C ASN A 20 -41.03 26.42 -6.05
N ALA A 21 -41.11 25.32 -6.79
CA ALA A 21 -41.07 23.99 -6.21
C ALA A 21 -39.67 23.37 -6.36
N GLN A 22 -38.68 23.79 -5.58
CA GLN A 22 -37.61 22.94 -5.13
C GLN A 22 -36.50 23.74 -4.45
N LYS A 23 -36.75 24.33 -3.29
CA LYS A 23 -35.81 24.18 -2.20
C LYS A 23 -36.25 22.96 -1.41
N LYS A 24 -36.15 21.78 -1.98
CA LYS A 24 -36.22 20.55 -1.20
C LYS A 24 -35.03 20.60 -0.25
N ASP A 25 -35.28 20.64 1.04
CA ASP A 25 -34.27 20.49 2.05
C ASP A 25 -33.50 19.20 1.74
N LEU A 26 -32.25 19.30 1.27
CA LEU A 26 -31.43 18.14 0.89
C LEU A 26 -31.26 17.19 2.06
N LEU A 27 -31.32 17.67 3.29
CA LEU A 27 -31.20 16.81 4.47
C LEU A 27 -32.36 15.80 4.56
N THR A 28 -33.59 16.22 4.20
CA THR A 28 -34.79 15.35 4.16
C THR A 28 -34.74 14.31 3.04
N TYR A 29 -33.93 14.53 1.99
CA TYR A 29 -33.67 13.55 0.93
C TYR A 29 -32.89 12.35 1.42
N TYR A 30 -31.98 12.54 2.39
CA TYR A 30 -31.08 11.51 2.88
C TYR A 30 -31.64 10.76 4.09
N LEU A 31 -32.15 11.51 5.06
CA LEU A 31 -32.46 11.00 6.39
C LEU A 31 -33.80 10.26 6.45
N PRO A 32 -33.93 9.22 7.26
CA PRO A 32 -35.20 8.57 7.58
C PRO A 32 -36.23 9.60 8.10
N GLN A 33 -37.46 9.58 7.53
CA GLN A 33 -38.51 10.53 7.84
C GLN A 33 -39.41 10.09 9.01
N ASP A 34 -39.33 8.83 9.39
CA ASP A 34 -40.06 8.20 10.49
C ASP A 34 -39.34 8.32 11.85
N VAL A 35 -38.28 9.11 11.91
CA VAL A 35 -37.43 9.34 13.08
C VAL A 35 -37.45 10.82 13.47
N THR A 36 -37.48 11.11 14.77
CA THR A 36 -37.34 12.47 15.32
C THR A 36 -35.85 12.78 15.51
N TYR A 37 -35.48 14.05 15.32
CA TYR A 37 -34.08 14.50 15.47
C TYR A 37 -34.00 15.57 16.57
N ASN A 38 -33.04 15.41 17.48
CA ASN A 38 -32.74 16.38 18.52
C ASN A 38 -32.19 17.67 17.92
N LYS A 39 -32.93 18.75 18.06
CA LYS A 39 -32.63 20.07 17.46
C LYS A 39 -31.41 20.76 18.11
N SER A 40 -30.95 20.32 19.26
CA SER A 40 -29.74 20.86 19.88
C SER A 40 -28.45 20.35 19.21
N ILE A 41 -28.54 19.26 18.43
CA ILE A 41 -27.40 18.71 17.69
C ILE A 41 -27.25 19.47 16.37
N PRO A 42 -26.06 20.06 16.08
CA PRO A 42 -25.89 20.85 14.86
C PRO A 42 -25.96 19.98 13.60
N THR A 43 -26.74 20.44 12.61
CA THR A 43 -26.77 19.80 11.28
C THR A 43 -25.44 20.02 10.54
N PRO A 44 -25.06 19.15 9.58
CA PRO A 44 -23.87 19.40 8.77
C PRO A 44 -23.87 20.80 8.14
N GLU A 45 -24.98 21.20 7.52
CA GLU A 45 -25.11 22.51 6.87
C GLU A 45 -24.84 23.69 7.82
N SER A 46 -25.34 23.62 9.06
CA SER A 46 -25.17 24.70 10.04
C SER A 46 -23.68 24.94 10.42
N VAL A 47 -22.83 23.94 10.25
CA VAL A 47 -21.39 24.02 10.59
C VAL A 47 -20.53 24.24 9.35
N ILE A 48 -20.73 23.44 8.29
CA ILE A 48 -19.87 23.54 7.08
C ILE A 48 -20.30 24.66 6.12
N GLY A 49 -21.49 25.28 6.34
CA GLY A 49 -21.97 26.44 5.61
C GLY A 49 -22.64 26.14 4.27
N HIS A 50 -22.94 24.86 3.97
CA HIS A 50 -23.71 24.47 2.77
C HIS A 50 -24.36 23.09 2.97
N PRO A 51 -25.46 22.78 2.26
CA PRO A 51 -26.05 21.45 2.29
C PRO A 51 -25.05 20.37 1.84
N VAL A 52 -25.14 19.17 2.43
CA VAL A 52 -24.38 17.99 1.99
C VAL A 52 -24.77 17.66 0.54
N GLY A 53 -23.78 17.44 -0.31
CA GLY A 53 -23.97 17.15 -1.73
C GLY A 53 -24.03 18.39 -2.64
N LYS A 54 -24.10 19.62 -2.10
CA LYS A 54 -23.96 20.85 -2.89
C LYS A 54 -22.51 21.11 -3.31
N TRP A 55 -21.56 20.83 -2.44
CA TRP A 55 -20.13 20.86 -2.63
C TRP A 55 -19.52 19.58 -2.09
N HIS A 56 -18.41 19.14 -2.65
CA HIS A 56 -17.60 18.09 -2.05
C HIS A 56 -16.97 18.60 -0.75
N VAL A 57 -17.16 17.87 0.35
CA VAL A 57 -16.60 18.25 1.63
C VAL A 57 -15.07 18.23 1.57
N THR A 58 -14.43 19.32 1.95
CA THR A 58 -12.98 19.39 2.17
C THR A 58 -12.62 18.82 3.53
N HIS A 59 -11.37 18.32 3.69
CA HIS A 59 -11.00 17.68 4.95
C HIS A 59 -11.07 18.62 6.16
N ASP A 60 -10.74 19.90 6.00
CA ASP A 60 -10.86 20.91 7.05
C ASP A 60 -12.31 21.09 7.52
N LYS A 61 -13.29 21.16 6.61
CA LYS A 61 -14.72 21.21 6.95
C LYS A 61 -15.21 19.91 7.57
N LEU A 62 -14.73 18.77 7.10
CA LEU A 62 -15.03 17.48 7.71
C LEU A 62 -14.58 17.45 9.17
N VAL A 63 -13.34 17.84 9.45
CA VAL A 63 -12.78 17.95 10.81
C VAL A 63 -13.57 18.92 11.67
N MET A 64 -13.91 20.09 11.12
CA MET A 64 -14.70 21.10 11.82
C MET A 64 -16.07 20.54 12.26
N TYR A 65 -16.75 19.84 11.36
CA TYR A 65 -18.05 19.24 11.68
C TYR A 65 -17.94 18.11 12.72
N MET A 66 -17.00 17.19 12.55
CA MET A 66 -16.84 16.07 13.50
C MET A 66 -16.51 16.53 14.92
N LYS A 67 -15.74 17.62 15.06
CA LYS A 67 -15.46 18.25 16.36
C LYS A 67 -16.73 18.90 16.96
N ALA A 68 -17.43 19.72 16.19
CA ALA A 68 -18.66 20.36 16.63
C ALA A 68 -19.73 19.32 17.06
N LEU A 69 -19.82 18.21 16.34
CA LEU A 69 -20.75 17.14 16.65
C LEU A 69 -20.37 16.40 17.94
N ALA A 70 -19.10 16.11 18.14
CA ALA A 70 -18.61 15.45 19.35
C ALA A 70 -18.76 16.33 20.60
N GLU A 71 -18.63 17.65 20.45
CA GLU A 71 -18.86 18.62 21.53
C GLU A 71 -20.34 18.76 21.90
N SER A 72 -21.26 18.43 20.99
CA SER A 72 -22.70 18.62 21.14
C SER A 72 -23.44 17.35 21.54
N SER A 73 -22.81 16.18 21.52
CA SER A 73 -23.47 14.89 21.74
C SER A 73 -22.72 14.01 22.75
N ASP A 74 -23.42 13.53 23.76
CA ASP A 74 -22.91 12.56 24.74
C ASP A 74 -22.81 11.11 24.20
N ARG A 75 -23.20 10.90 22.93
CA ARG A 75 -23.10 9.64 22.23
C ARG A 75 -21.77 9.47 21.48
N ILE A 76 -20.90 10.49 21.45
CA ILE A 76 -19.72 10.52 20.61
C ILE A 76 -18.45 10.85 21.43
N ILE A 77 -17.45 10.02 21.29
CA ILE A 77 -16.07 10.35 21.72
C ILE A 77 -15.22 10.47 20.47
N LEU A 78 -14.58 11.62 20.29
CA LEU A 78 -13.66 11.90 19.20
C LEU A 78 -12.21 11.66 19.62
N GLU A 79 -11.47 10.89 18.82
CA GLU A 79 -10.04 10.62 19.00
C GLU A 79 -9.24 11.15 17.79
N ASP A 80 -8.15 11.86 18.06
CA ASP A 80 -7.10 12.15 17.07
C ASP A 80 -6.03 11.05 17.18
N ARG A 81 -5.85 10.26 16.10
CA ARG A 81 -4.97 9.10 16.04
C ARG A 81 -3.59 9.39 15.43
N GLY A 82 -3.26 10.66 15.28
CA GLY A 82 -2.04 11.13 14.64
C GLY A 82 -2.30 11.81 13.29
N LYS A 83 -1.28 11.89 12.46
CA LYS A 83 -1.30 12.73 11.27
C LYS A 83 -0.89 11.98 10.02
N THR A 84 -1.40 12.46 8.86
CA THR A 84 -0.90 12.09 7.54
C THR A 84 0.48 12.68 7.27
N PHE A 85 1.09 12.36 6.12
CA PHE A 85 2.32 13.01 5.68
C PHE A 85 2.17 14.53 5.41
N GLU A 86 0.95 15.01 5.19
CA GLU A 86 0.64 16.44 5.03
C GLU A 86 0.12 17.08 6.33
N ASP A 87 0.42 16.47 7.48
CA ASP A 87 0.03 16.94 8.83
C ASP A 87 -1.48 17.06 9.09
N ARG A 88 -2.34 16.39 8.29
CA ARG A 88 -3.78 16.37 8.54
C ARG A 88 -4.14 15.35 9.62
N PRO A 89 -5.03 15.70 10.56
CA PRO A 89 -5.44 14.80 11.64
C PRO A 89 -6.21 13.58 11.12
N LEU A 90 -5.96 12.42 11.74
CA LEU A 90 -6.63 11.15 11.48
C LEU A 90 -7.68 10.92 12.56
N LEU A 91 -8.94 11.26 12.26
CA LEU A 91 -10.03 11.21 13.22
C LEU A 91 -10.64 9.81 13.35
N LEU A 92 -11.14 9.52 14.55
CA LEU A 92 -12.02 8.40 14.84
C LEU A 92 -13.12 8.85 15.78
N LEU A 93 -14.36 8.56 15.44
CA LEU A 93 -15.49 8.73 16.34
C LEU A 93 -15.89 7.37 16.90
N THR A 94 -15.90 7.24 18.21
CA THR A 94 -16.53 6.10 18.89
C THR A 94 -17.93 6.51 19.26
N ILE A 95 -18.93 5.87 18.67
CA ILE A 95 -20.35 6.23 18.79
C ILE A 95 -21.10 5.05 19.41
N THR A 96 -21.79 5.32 20.52
CA THR A 96 -22.61 4.33 21.24
C THR A 96 -23.53 5.07 22.22
N SER A 97 -24.33 4.34 23.00
CA SER A 97 -25.17 5.00 24.02
C SER A 97 -24.33 5.62 25.15
N PRO A 98 -24.83 6.69 25.81
CA PRO A 98 -24.15 7.30 26.97
C PRO A 98 -23.84 6.29 28.09
N ARG A 99 -24.75 5.32 28.31
CA ARG A 99 -24.53 4.20 29.24
C ARG A 99 -23.30 3.37 28.86
N ASN A 100 -23.15 3.02 27.60
CA ASN A 100 -21.98 2.27 27.10
C ASN A 100 -20.71 3.09 27.24
N HIS A 101 -20.76 4.41 26.97
CA HIS A 101 -19.60 5.30 27.15
C HIS A 101 -19.06 5.30 28.59
N GLN A 102 -19.95 5.27 29.59
CA GLN A 102 -19.55 5.17 31.01
C GLN A 102 -18.77 3.89 31.32
N ASN A 103 -18.93 2.83 30.50
CA ASN A 103 -18.31 1.53 30.69
C ASN A 103 -17.45 1.07 29.49
N ILE A 104 -17.07 1.99 28.61
CA ILE A 104 -16.53 1.69 27.28
C ILE A 104 -15.25 0.84 27.33
N GLU A 105 -14.37 1.08 28.32
CA GLU A 105 -13.12 0.33 28.46
C GLU A 105 -13.35 -1.12 28.93
N ASN A 106 -14.37 -1.38 29.77
CA ASN A 106 -14.73 -2.75 30.13
C ASN A 106 -15.36 -3.47 28.94
N ILE A 107 -16.29 -2.81 28.23
CA ILE A 107 -16.89 -3.35 26.98
C ILE A 107 -15.78 -3.74 26.01
N ARG A 108 -14.81 -2.87 25.78
CA ARG A 108 -13.68 -3.14 24.91
C ARG A 108 -12.84 -4.33 25.36
N LYS A 109 -12.50 -4.39 26.67
CA LYS A 109 -11.71 -5.50 27.24
C LYS A 109 -12.42 -6.83 27.13
N GLU A 110 -13.71 -6.89 27.48
CA GLU A 110 -14.54 -8.09 27.37
C GLU A 110 -14.67 -8.54 25.92
N HIS A 111 -14.87 -7.59 25.00
CA HIS A 111 -14.96 -7.87 23.56
C HIS A 111 -13.63 -8.44 23.02
N VAL A 112 -12.51 -7.80 23.28
CA VAL A 112 -11.18 -8.29 22.86
C VAL A 112 -10.86 -9.65 23.49
N ALA A 113 -11.31 -9.92 24.72
CA ALA A 113 -11.11 -11.21 25.37
C ALA A 113 -11.74 -12.38 24.60
N LEU A 114 -12.77 -12.16 23.76
CA LEU A 114 -13.32 -13.20 22.87
C LEU A 114 -12.26 -13.78 21.92
N THR A 115 -11.23 -13.00 21.60
CA THR A 115 -10.14 -13.40 20.72
C THR A 115 -9.03 -14.16 21.44
N GLU A 116 -9.05 -14.16 22.78
CA GLU A 116 -8.07 -14.79 23.64
C GLU A 116 -8.57 -16.13 24.22
N SER A 117 -7.67 -16.93 24.76
CA SER A 117 -8.04 -18.20 25.39
C SER A 117 -8.95 -18.02 26.62
N SER A 118 -8.83 -16.90 27.33
CA SER A 118 -9.66 -16.56 28.49
C SER A 118 -11.14 -16.34 28.14
N GLY A 119 -11.44 -15.89 26.92
CA GLY A 119 -12.80 -15.58 26.47
C GLY A 119 -13.50 -16.69 25.66
N GLN A 120 -12.86 -17.86 25.50
CA GLN A 120 -13.42 -18.94 24.65
C GLN A 120 -14.79 -19.48 25.08
N ASN A 121 -15.15 -19.30 26.34
CA ASN A 121 -16.44 -19.72 26.90
C ASN A 121 -17.29 -18.53 27.39
N ALA A 122 -16.92 -17.29 27.04
CA ALA A 122 -17.65 -16.10 27.47
C ALA A 122 -19.06 -16.07 26.85
N ALA A 123 -20.03 -15.63 27.64
CA ALA A 123 -21.40 -15.42 27.15
C ALA A 123 -21.46 -14.15 26.32
N VAL A 124 -21.94 -14.24 25.07
CA VAL A 124 -22.01 -13.13 24.14
C VAL A 124 -23.38 -12.48 24.02
N SER A 125 -24.41 -13.04 24.67
CA SER A 125 -25.82 -12.63 24.49
C SER A 125 -26.08 -11.17 24.87
N ASN A 126 -25.37 -10.63 25.85
CA ASN A 126 -25.54 -9.25 26.34
C ASN A 126 -24.40 -8.31 25.93
N MET A 127 -23.47 -8.77 25.11
CA MET A 127 -22.30 -8.02 24.68
C MET A 127 -22.64 -7.14 23.49
N PRO A 128 -22.31 -5.83 23.47
CA PRO A 128 -22.44 -5.02 22.28
C PRO A 128 -21.53 -5.52 21.16
N ILE A 129 -22.02 -5.46 19.91
CA ILE A 129 -21.20 -5.73 18.72
C ILE A 129 -20.38 -4.50 18.34
N VAL A 130 -19.16 -4.70 17.86
CA VAL A 130 -18.29 -3.61 17.42
C VAL A 130 -18.27 -3.57 15.89
N VAL A 131 -18.67 -2.41 15.32
CA VAL A 131 -18.70 -2.16 13.86
C VAL A 131 -17.76 -1.03 13.53
N TYR A 132 -16.81 -1.26 12.62
CA TYR A 132 -15.88 -0.26 12.14
C TYR A 132 -16.29 0.18 10.72
N GLN A 133 -16.77 1.40 10.57
CA GLN A 133 -17.15 1.96 9.27
C GLN A 133 -16.09 2.95 8.80
N GLY A 134 -15.47 2.65 7.66
CA GLY A 134 -14.41 3.44 7.07
C GLY A 134 -14.77 4.00 5.71
N PHE A 135 -14.48 5.28 5.50
CA PHE A 135 -14.90 6.01 4.31
C PHE A 135 -13.71 6.56 3.53
N SER A 136 -13.84 6.57 2.19
CA SER A 136 -12.94 7.27 1.26
C SER A 136 -11.45 6.98 1.47
N ILE A 137 -11.07 5.69 1.49
CA ILE A 137 -9.65 5.30 1.47
C ILE A 137 -8.99 5.74 0.15
N HIS A 138 -9.77 5.81 -0.94
CA HIS A 138 -9.42 6.54 -2.13
C HIS A 138 -10.08 7.92 -2.06
N GLY A 139 -9.26 8.98 -2.01
CA GLY A 139 -9.77 10.32 -1.73
C GLY A 139 -10.68 10.89 -2.83
N ASN A 140 -10.54 10.42 -4.08
CA ASN A 140 -11.43 10.80 -5.18
C ASN A 140 -12.70 9.94 -5.31
N GLU A 141 -12.96 9.09 -4.33
CA GLU A 141 -14.19 8.33 -4.14
C GLU A 141 -14.96 8.99 -2.96
N ALA A 142 -15.39 10.22 -3.18
CA ALA A 142 -15.70 11.18 -2.13
C ALA A 142 -17.12 11.08 -1.56
N SER A 143 -18.05 10.35 -2.21
CA SER A 143 -19.43 10.20 -1.68
C SER A 143 -19.43 9.55 -0.29
N GLY A 144 -18.49 8.68 -0.01
CA GLY A 144 -18.31 8.05 1.30
C GLY A 144 -18.08 9.07 2.42
N SER A 145 -17.07 9.95 2.31
CA SER A 145 -16.81 10.97 3.34
C SER A 145 -17.96 11.98 3.52
N ASN A 146 -18.71 12.26 2.43
CA ASN A 146 -19.93 13.08 2.54
C ASN A 146 -21.07 12.32 3.21
N ALA A 147 -21.21 11.02 2.98
CA ALA A 147 -22.16 10.16 3.70
C ALA A 147 -21.81 10.01 5.19
N ALA A 148 -20.53 10.03 5.53
CA ALA A 148 -20.06 10.00 6.92
C ALA A 148 -20.55 11.19 7.75
N LEU A 149 -20.70 12.40 7.12
CA LEU A 149 -21.33 13.55 7.79
C LEU A 149 -22.77 13.24 8.20
N LEU A 150 -23.53 12.63 7.30
CA LEU A 150 -24.95 12.27 7.53
C LEU A 150 -25.09 11.14 8.55
N LEU A 151 -24.23 10.14 8.46
CA LEU A 151 -24.23 9.00 9.40
C LEU A 151 -23.91 9.48 10.82
N ALA A 152 -22.87 10.29 10.97
CA ALA A 152 -22.50 10.85 12.27
C ALA A 152 -23.62 11.71 12.86
N TYR A 153 -24.27 12.56 12.02
CA TYR A 153 -25.44 13.34 12.43
C TYR A 153 -26.60 12.44 12.85
N TYR A 154 -26.96 11.46 12.03
CA TYR A 154 -28.04 10.52 12.35
C TYR A 154 -27.81 9.85 13.72
N LEU A 155 -26.64 9.30 13.95
CA LEU A 155 -26.29 8.59 15.18
C LEU A 155 -26.26 9.52 16.41
N ALA A 156 -25.90 10.79 16.21
CA ALA A 156 -25.90 11.80 17.27
C ALA A 156 -27.29 12.33 17.60
N ALA A 157 -28.13 12.60 16.59
CA ALA A 157 -29.34 13.40 16.72
C ALA A 157 -30.63 12.58 16.67
N ALA A 158 -30.65 11.40 16.05
CA ALA A 158 -31.86 10.61 15.92
C ALA A 158 -32.34 10.05 17.28
N GLU A 159 -33.66 10.12 17.51
CA GLU A 159 -34.32 9.68 18.73
C GLU A 159 -35.33 8.59 18.43
N GLY A 160 -35.75 7.86 19.46
CA GLY A 160 -36.74 6.80 19.36
C GLY A 160 -36.19 5.43 19.80
N THR A 161 -37.08 4.50 20.07
CA THR A 161 -36.75 3.18 20.66
C THR A 161 -35.75 2.39 19.81
N GLU A 162 -35.92 2.39 18.48
CA GLU A 162 -35.06 1.67 17.56
C GLU A 162 -33.61 2.19 17.56
N VAL A 163 -33.46 3.52 17.64
CA VAL A 163 -32.14 4.16 17.68
C VAL A 163 -31.45 3.90 19.02
N TYR A 164 -32.20 3.98 20.13
CA TYR A 164 -31.65 3.66 21.45
C TYR A 164 -31.28 2.18 21.55
N ASP A 165 -32.07 1.29 20.99
CA ASP A 165 -31.76 -0.15 20.94
C ASP A 165 -30.50 -0.42 20.11
N LEU A 166 -30.37 0.22 18.94
CA LEU A 166 -29.15 0.17 18.14
C LEU A 166 -27.93 0.60 18.95
N LEU A 167 -27.95 1.78 19.53
CA LEU A 167 -26.80 2.34 20.26
C LEU A 167 -26.46 1.57 21.54
N ASN A 168 -27.44 0.96 22.22
CA ASN A 168 -27.19 0.13 23.38
C ASN A 168 -26.54 -1.21 23.03
N ASN A 169 -26.80 -1.74 21.84
CA ASN A 169 -26.30 -3.03 21.41
C ASN A 169 -25.06 -2.94 20.47
N THR A 170 -24.63 -1.74 20.13
CA THR A 170 -23.50 -1.53 19.22
C THR A 170 -22.48 -0.52 19.75
N VAL A 171 -21.21 -0.74 19.42
CA VAL A 171 -20.15 0.27 19.48
C VAL A 171 -19.70 0.51 18.03
N ILE A 172 -19.87 1.71 17.56
CA ILE A 172 -19.59 2.09 16.17
C ILE A 172 -18.29 2.91 16.15
N LEU A 173 -17.30 2.41 15.44
CA LEU A 173 -16.04 3.09 15.14
C LEU A 173 -16.20 3.73 13.77
N LEU A 174 -16.38 5.04 13.71
CA LEU A 174 -16.55 5.75 12.45
C LEU A 174 -15.29 6.52 12.10
N ASP A 175 -14.67 6.14 10.99
CA ASP A 175 -13.52 6.84 10.38
C ASP A 175 -14.03 7.63 9.17
N PRO A 176 -14.20 8.94 9.29
CA PRO A 176 -14.89 9.72 8.26
C PRO A 176 -14.07 9.93 6.98
N SER A 177 -12.76 9.70 7.04
CA SER A 177 -11.87 9.69 5.87
C SER A 177 -10.58 8.94 6.17
N PHE A 178 -10.41 7.77 5.57
CA PHE A 178 -9.15 7.02 5.63
C PHE A 178 -8.00 7.73 4.89
N ASN A 179 -8.31 8.65 3.95
CA ASN A 179 -7.34 9.37 3.12
C ASN A 179 -7.59 10.89 3.12
N PRO A 180 -7.23 11.58 4.19
CA PRO A 180 -7.37 13.04 4.28
C PRO A 180 -6.69 13.82 3.14
N ASP A 181 -5.47 13.40 2.75
CA ASP A 181 -4.67 14.10 1.73
C ASP A 181 -5.29 13.96 0.34
N GLY A 182 -5.73 12.75 -0.02
CA GLY A 182 -6.42 12.47 -1.27
C GLY A 182 -7.79 13.16 -1.35
N LEU A 183 -8.58 13.10 -0.27
CA LEU A 183 -9.88 13.77 -0.18
C LEU A 183 -9.74 15.28 -0.39
N GLN A 184 -8.78 15.92 0.29
CA GLN A 184 -8.53 17.35 0.16
C GLN A 184 -8.15 17.74 -1.28
N ARG A 185 -7.28 16.92 -1.91
CA ARG A 185 -6.83 17.15 -3.29
C ARG A 185 -7.98 17.06 -4.28
N PHE A 186 -8.81 16.03 -4.15
CA PHE A 186 -9.97 15.83 -5.02
C PHE A 186 -11.06 16.88 -4.81
N ALA A 187 -11.48 17.13 -3.56
CA ALA A 187 -12.48 18.14 -3.26
C ALA A 187 -12.06 19.54 -3.75
N GLY A 188 -10.77 19.88 -3.60
CA GLY A 188 -10.21 21.11 -4.14
C GLY A 188 -10.33 21.21 -5.66
N TRP A 189 -10.09 20.09 -6.38
CA TRP A 189 -10.22 20.03 -7.82
C TRP A 189 -11.65 20.21 -8.31
N VAL A 190 -12.56 19.35 -7.87
CA VAL A 190 -13.94 19.38 -8.37
C VAL A 190 -14.69 20.64 -7.97
N ASN A 191 -14.46 21.15 -6.76
CA ASN A 191 -15.11 22.36 -6.28
C ASN A 191 -14.66 23.60 -7.05
N MET A 192 -13.38 23.72 -7.42
CA MET A 192 -12.91 24.90 -8.17
C MET A 192 -13.34 24.90 -9.64
N HIS A 193 -13.78 23.78 -10.18
CA HIS A 193 -14.27 23.65 -11.56
C HIS A 193 -15.80 23.56 -11.65
N LYS A 194 -16.51 23.49 -10.51
CA LYS A 194 -17.96 23.44 -10.46
C LYS A 194 -18.60 24.69 -11.02
N SER A 195 -19.47 24.52 -12.01
CA SER A 195 -20.31 25.59 -12.54
C SER A 195 -21.57 25.81 -11.68
N GLU A 196 -22.14 27.04 -11.67
CA GLU A 196 -23.42 27.29 -11.01
C GLU A 196 -24.54 26.47 -11.67
N HIS A 197 -24.56 26.42 -13.01
CA HIS A 197 -25.39 25.48 -13.77
C HIS A 197 -24.58 24.24 -14.04
N LEU A 198 -24.90 23.12 -13.38
CA LEU A 198 -24.15 21.88 -13.46
C LEU A 198 -24.08 21.36 -14.90
N ILE A 199 -22.91 20.92 -15.31
CA ILE A 199 -22.63 20.31 -16.60
C ILE A 199 -22.51 18.81 -16.41
N SER A 200 -23.26 18.03 -17.20
CA SER A 200 -23.25 16.56 -17.13
C SER A 200 -22.32 15.90 -18.16
N ASP A 201 -21.79 16.65 -19.10
CA ASP A 201 -20.90 16.18 -20.16
C ASP A 201 -19.60 15.64 -19.55
N PRO A 202 -19.27 14.34 -19.72
CA PRO A 202 -18.05 13.74 -19.16
C PRO A 202 -16.74 14.34 -19.67
N GLN A 203 -16.77 15.18 -20.72
CA GLN A 203 -15.60 15.89 -21.24
C GLN A 203 -15.33 17.21 -20.51
N ASP A 204 -16.21 17.64 -19.59
CA ASP A 204 -15.99 18.86 -18.82
C ASP A 204 -14.73 18.77 -17.95
N ARG A 205 -14.09 19.91 -17.72
CA ARG A 205 -12.85 20.03 -16.97
C ARG A 205 -12.97 19.51 -15.53
N GLU A 206 -14.15 19.54 -14.94
CA GLU A 206 -14.43 19.03 -13.60
C GLU A 206 -14.03 17.55 -13.48
N TYR A 207 -14.28 16.75 -14.53
CA TYR A 207 -14.08 15.28 -14.52
C TYR A 207 -12.67 14.85 -14.96
N ASP A 208 -11.88 15.76 -15.55
CA ASP A 208 -10.49 15.49 -15.96
C ASP A 208 -9.51 15.89 -14.85
N GLU A 209 -9.51 15.11 -13.78
CA GLU A 209 -8.71 15.32 -12.59
C GLU A 209 -7.21 15.31 -12.91
N ALA A 210 -6.49 16.38 -12.50
CA ALA A 210 -5.07 16.51 -12.76
C ALA A 210 -4.23 15.43 -12.08
N TRP A 211 -3.20 14.98 -12.78
CA TRP A 211 -2.21 14.07 -12.22
C TRP A 211 -1.62 14.61 -10.89
N PRO A 212 -1.42 13.80 -9.82
CA PRO A 212 -1.55 12.34 -9.72
C PRO A 212 -2.97 11.85 -9.37
N ARG A 213 -3.98 12.74 -9.37
CA ARG A 213 -5.35 12.52 -8.93
C ARG A 213 -5.48 12.35 -7.41
N GLY A 214 -6.69 12.43 -6.88
CA GLY A 214 -6.96 12.34 -5.44
C GLY A 214 -7.12 10.92 -4.91
N ARG A 215 -6.98 9.87 -5.75
CA ARG A 215 -7.11 8.49 -5.31
C ARG A 215 -6.10 8.14 -4.21
N THR A 216 -4.87 8.56 -4.37
CA THR A 216 -3.71 8.18 -3.57
C THR A 216 -3.44 9.16 -2.43
N ASN A 217 -2.62 8.74 -1.44
CA ASN A 217 -2.12 9.61 -0.38
C ASN A 217 -1.02 10.58 -0.88
N HIS A 218 -0.26 11.19 0.04
CA HIS A 218 0.82 12.13 -0.27
C HIS A 218 1.87 11.55 -1.23
N TYR A 219 2.39 10.35 -0.93
CA TYR A 219 3.41 9.68 -1.75
C TYR A 219 2.83 8.84 -2.90
N TRP A 220 1.60 9.08 -3.27
CA TRP A 220 0.90 8.42 -4.39
C TRP A 220 0.69 6.91 -4.22
N PHE A 221 0.58 6.42 -2.98
CA PHE A 221 0.23 5.04 -2.69
C PHE A 221 -1.27 4.80 -2.76
N ASP A 222 -1.66 3.63 -3.27
CA ASP A 222 -2.98 3.07 -3.03
C ASP A 222 -3.02 2.51 -1.61
N MET A 223 -3.68 3.23 -0.71
CA MET A 223 -3.74 2.85 0.70
C MET A 223 -4.61 1.62 0.96
N ASN A 224 -5.49 1.25 0.00
CA ASN A 224 -6.26 0.01 0.07
C ASN A 224 -5.45 -1.21 -0.40
N ARG A 225 -4.13 -1.10 -0.34
CA ARG A 225 -3.16 -2.20 -0.51
C ARG A 225 -2.19 -2.30 0.67
N ASP A 226 -2.36 -1.45 1.69
CA ASP A 226 -1.43 -1.31 2.82
C ASP A 226 -2.01 -1.77 4.17
N TRP A 227 -3.11 -2.55 4.18
CA TRP A 227 -3.67 -3.13 5.41
C TRP A 227 -2.76 -4.21 6.02
N LEU A 228 -2.13 -5.05 5.21
CA LEU A 228 -1.17 -6.06 5.65
C LEU A 228 0.27 -5.50 5.76
N PRO A 229 0.81 -4.77 4.78
CA PRO A 229 2.16 -4.24 4.88
C PRO A 229 2.34 -3.13 5.93
N VAL A 230 1.31 -2.33 6.20
CA VAL A 230 1.27 -1.26 7.22
C VAL A 230 2.49 -0.32 7.15
N GLN A 231 2.80 0.17 5.96
CA GLN A 231 3.97 1.04 5.74
C GLN A 231 3.67 2.52 6.02
N LEU A 232 2.43 2.95 5.79
CA LEU A 232 2.00 4.34 5.80
C LEU A 232 1.46 4.78 7.17
N PRO A 233 1.56 6.06 7.57
CA PRO A 233 1.08 6.54 8.86
C PRO A 233 -0.43 6.33 9.03
N GLU A 234 -1.22 6.56 7.98
CA GLU A 234 -2.67 6.33 7.98
C GLU A 234 -3.00 4.85 8.25
N SER A 235 -2.25 3.94 7.62
CA SER A 235 -2.40 2.50 7.84
C SER A 235 -2.02 2.09 9.26
N ARG A 236 -0.95 2.69 9.82
CA ARG A 236 -0.54 2.43 11.21
C ARG A 236 -1.61 2.85 12.21
N ALA A 237 -2.23 4.01 12.02
CA ALA A 237 -3.33 4.50 12.85
C ALA A 237 -4.54 3.57 12.79
N ARG A 238 -4.93 3.16 11.59
CA ARG A 238 -6.07 2.29 11.28
C ARG A 238 -5.89 0.87 11.86
N ILE A 239 -4.72 0.25 11.63
CA ILE A 239 -4.39 -1.08 12.15
C ILE A 239 -4.26 -1.09 13.68
N LYS A 240 -3.69 -0.03 14.27
CA LYS A 240 -3.68 0.14 15.73
C LYS A 240 -5.10 0.16 16.31
N THR A 241 -6.02 0.89 15.67
CA THR A 241 -7.45 0.92 16.03
C THR A 241 -8.09 -0.44 15.87
N PHE A 242 -7.88 -1.12 14.73
CA PHE A 242 -8.42 -2.45 14.47
C PHE A 242 -8.02 -3.44 15.57
N HIS A 243 -6.73 -3.55 15.88
CA HIS A 243 -6.26 -4.49 16.92
C HIS A 243 -6.62 -4.07 18.35
N ARG A 244 -6.88 -2.78 18.59
CA ARG A 244 -7.37 -2.31 19.89
C ARG A 244 -8.81 -2.74 20.15
N TRP A 245 -9.63 -2.80 19.12
CA TRP A 245 -11.05 -3.08 19.21
C TRP A 245 -11.45 -4.47 18.72
N MET A 246 -10.72 -5.04 17.80
CA MET A 246 -11.06 -6.31 17.11
C MET A 246 -12.51 -6.30 16.61
N PRO A 247 -12.90 -5.34 15.74
CA PRO A 247 -14.29 -5.17 15.32
C PRO A 247 -14.84 -6.45 14.70
N ASN A 248 -16.16 -6.65 14.82
CA ASN A 248 -16.84 -7.81 14.25
C ASN A 248 -17.14 -7.64 12.76
N ILE A 249 -17.44 -6.39 12.35
CA ILE A 249 -17.66 -5.99 10.96
C ILE A 249 -16.77 -4.78 10.68
N LEU A 250 -16.16 -4.75 9.50
CA LEU A 250 -15.50 -3.57 8.95
C LEU A 250 -16.04 -3.29 7.56
N THR A 251 -16.49 -2.06 7.29
CA THR A 251 -16.92 -1.63 5.97
C THR A 251 -15.91 -0.70 5.34
N ASP A 252 -15.69 -0.87 4.04
CA ASP A 252 -14.79 -0.09 3.20
C ASP A 252 -15.58 0.49 2.02
N HIS A 253 -15.85 1.81 2.09
CA HIS A 253 -16.74 2.52 1.18
C HIS A 253 -15.98 3.12 0.01
N HIS A 254 -16.27 2.63 -1.22
CA HIS A 254 -15.60 2.95 -2.47
C HIS A 254 -16.55 3.48 -3.55
N GLU A 255 -15.95 3.88 -4.69
CA GLU A 255 -16.65 4.22 -5.93
C GLU A 255 -16.00 3.56 -7.14
N MET A 256 -16.85 3.12 -8.06
CA MET A 256 -16.50 2.57 -9.37
C MET A 256 -16.58 3.63 -10.49
N GLY A 257 -16.45 3.17 -11.74
CA GLY A 257 -16.73 3.98 -12.92
C GLY A 257 -18.20 4.45 -12.98
N THR A 258 -18.44 5.56 -13.67
CA THR A 258 -19.76 6.25 -13.75
C THR A 258 -20.87 5.37 -14.31
N ASN A 259 -20.54 4.46 -15.25
CA ASN A 259 -21.52 3.53 -15.86
C ASN A 259 -21.81 2.29 -15.02
N SER A 260 -21.39 2.27 -13.75
CA SER A 260 -21.71 1.20 -12.80
C SER A 260 -22.92 1.55 -11.95
N SER A 261 -23.51 0.53 -11.30
CA SER A 261 -24.56 0.70 -10.29
C SER A 261 -23.98 0.72 -8.88
N PHE A 262 -24.41 -0.18 -8.00
CA PHE A 262 -23.85 -0.37 -6.66
C PHE A 262 -23.45 -1.83 -6.46
N PHE A 263 -22.28 -2.06 -5.90
CA PHE A 263 -21.84 -3.40 -5.50
C PHE A 263 -21.69 -3.49 -3.98
N PHE A 264 -22.03 -4.64 -3.43
CA PHE A 264 -21.67 -5.04 -2.07
C PHE A 264 -21.31 -6.52 -2.02
N GLN A 265 -20.38 -6.87 -1.13
CA GLN A 265 -19.98 -8.26 -0.93
C GLN A 265 -21.13 -9.14 -0.44
N PRO A 266 -21.04 -10.49 -0.67
CA PRO A 266 -19.83 -11.24 -1.03
C PRO A 266 -19.37 -11.02 -2.46
N GLY A 267 -18.05 -11.24 -2.68
CA GLY A 267 -17.43 -11.27 -4.00
C GLY A 267 -17.62 -12.64 -4.68
N ILE A 268 -16.80 -12.93 -5.71
CA ILE A 268 -16.83 -14.20 -6.43
C ILE A 268 -16.34 -15.32 -5.51
N PRO A 269 -17.15 -16.36 -5.22
CA PRO A 269 -16.81 -17.37 -4.22
C PRO A 269 -15.52 -18.15 -4.51
N SER A 270 -15.22 -18.47 -5.78
CA SER A 270 -13.98 -19.18 -6.19
C SER A 270 -12.71 -18.35 -5.97
N ARG A 271 -12.84 -17.04 -5.73
CA ARG A 271 -11.75 -16.08 -5.52
C ARG A 271 -11.60 -15.63 -4.07
N THR A 272 -12.13 -16.42 -3.14
CA THR A 272 -11.89 -16.22 -1.69
C THR A 272 -10.60 -16.93 -1.29
N HIS A 273 -9.79 -16.29 -0.44
CA HIS A 273 -8.55 -16.90 0.04
C HIS A 273 -8.83 -18.11 0.92
N PRO A 274 -8.17 -19.28 0.72
CA PRO A 274 -8.49 -20.51 1.44
C PRO A 274 -8.31 -20.49 2.96
N LEU A 275 -7.61 -19.48 3.53
CA LEU A 275 -7.51 -19.28 4.98
C LEU A 275 -8.73 -18.54 5.56
N THR A 276 -9.59 -17.95 4.73
CA THR A 276 -10.87 -17.37 5.14
C THR A 276 -11.89 -18.50 5.34
N PRO A 277 -12.47 -18.65 6.55
CA PRO A 277 -13.43 -19.73 6.80
C PRO A 277 -14.72 -19.55 6.00
N GLN A 278 -15.37 -20.63 5.58
CA GLN A 278 -16.65 -20.60 4.86
C GLN A 278 -17.74 -19.84 5.63
N MET A 279 -17.80 -19.99 6.96
CA MET A 279 -18.74 -19.26 7.82
C MET A 279 -18.61 -17.72 7.71
N ASN A 280 -17.42 -17.19 7.38
CA ASN A 280 -17.25 -15.77 7.09
C ASN A 280 -18.09 -15.37 5.86
N GLN A 281 -17.97 -16.12 4.77
CA GLN A 281 -18.70 -15.88 3.52
C GLN A 281 -20.22 -16.10 3.68
N ASP A 282 -20.62 -17.09 4.47
CA ASP A 282 -22.04 -17.36 4.76
C ASP A 282 -22.68 -16.20 5.54
N LEU A 283 -21.99 -15.65 6.54
CA LEU A 283 -22.44 -14.48 7.29
C LEU A 283 -22.41 -13.21 6.45
N THR A 284 -21.41 -13.03 5.59
CA THR A 284 -21.36 -11.91 4.63
C THR A 284 -22.58 -11.95 3.69
N LYS A 285 -22.93 -13.12 3.20
CA LYS A 285 -24.14 -13.32 2.36
C LYS A 285 -25.43 -13.04 3.12
N GLU A 286 -25.53 -13.40 4.40
CA GLU A 286 -26.68 -13.05 5.23
C GLU A 286 -26.78 -11.54 5.46
N ILE A 287 -25.65 -10.84 5.75
CA ILE A 287 -25.59 -9.39 5.85
C ILE A 287 -26.02 -8.73 4.53
N ALA A 288 -25.61 -9.26 3.38
CA ALA A 288 -26.00 -8.75 2.06
C ALA A 288 -27.51 -8.71 1.84
N THR A 289 -28.30 -9.57 2.50
CA THR A 289 -29.78 -9.51 2.41
C THR A 289 -30.35 -8.23 3.01
N TYR A 290 -29.72 -7.66 4.04
CA TYR A 290 -30.10 -6.36 4.61
C TYR A 290 -29.78 -5.22 3.66
N HIS A 291 -28.64 -5.29 2.98
CA HIS A 291 -28.29 -4.31 1.96
C HIS A 291 -29.29 -4.36 0.80
N ALA A 292 -29.54 -5.54 0.24
CA ALA A 292 -30.50 -5.73 -0.84
C ALA A 292 -31.87 -5.12 -0.50
N LYS A 293 -32.43 -5.47 0.68
CA LYS A 293 -33.70 -4.93 1.15
C LYS A 293 -33.69 -3.39 1.27
N ALA A 294 -32.60 -2.80 1.74
CA ALA A 294 -32.47 -1.35 1.87
C ALA A 294 -32.39 -0.65 0.49
N PHE A 295 -31.66 -1.24 -0.45
CA PHE A 295 -31.54 -0.73 -1.82
C PHE A 295 -32.83 -0.90 -2.62
N ASP A 296 -33.55 -2.02 -2.47
CA ASP A 296 -34.89 -2.23 -3.04
C ASP A 296 -35.87 -1.12 -2.59
N LYS A 297 -35.85 -0.76 -1.29
CA LYS A 297 -36.71 0.29 -0.73
C LYS A 297 -36.47 1.67 -1.37
N ILE A 298 -35.23 1.99 -1.72
CA ILE A 298 -34.88 3.27 -2.34
C ILE A 298 -34.84 3.21 -3.88
N GLY A 299 -35.06 2.02 -4.48
CA GLY A 299 -35.09 1.81 -5.93
C GLY A 299 -33.74 2.01 -6.60
N SER A 300 -32.63 1.72 -5.92
CA SER A 300 -31.28 1.82 -6.47
C SER A 300 -30.80 0.45 -6.95
N LEU A 301 -30.28 0.37 -8.18
CA LEU A 301 -29.76 -0.86 -8.76
C LEU A 301 -28.46 -1.28 -8.06
N TYR A 302 -28.31 -2.60 -7.88
CA TYR A 302 -27.14 -3.22 -7.25
C TYR A 302 -26.82 -4.61 -7.81
N TYR A 303 -25.63 -5.13 -7.50
CA TYR A 303 -25.22 -6.50 -7.78
C TYR A 303 -24.25 -6.99 -6.69
N THR A 304 -24.08 -8.32 -6.63
CA THR A 304 -23.21 -9.04 -5.68
C THR A 304 -22.69 -10.33 -6.33
N GLU A 305 -21.71 -10.98 -5.75
CA GLU A 305 -21.09 -12.21 -6.22
C GLU A 305 -20.44 -12.12 -7.62
N GLU A 306 -20.08 -10.90 -8.04
CA GLU A 306 -19.43 -10.60 -9.34
C GLU A 306 -18.23 -9.68 -9.15
N SER A 307 -17.34 -9.62 -10.16
CA SER A 307 -16.26 -8.66 -10.38
C SER A 307 -15.14 -8.64 -9.33
N PHE A 308 -15.45 -8.68 -8.05
CA PHE A 308 -14.50 -8.50 -6.95
C PHE A 308 -14.12 -9.83 -6.29
N ASP A 309 -12.90 -9.87 -5.71
CA ASP A 309 -12.36 -11.03 -5.00
C ASP A 309 -12.13 -10.73 -3.50
N ASP A 310 -12.00 -11.81 -2.70
CA ASP A 310 -11.60 -11.78 -1.29
C ASP A 310 -10.29 -12.51 -1.08
N PHE A 311 -9.26 -12.20 -1.90
CA PHE A 311 -8.01 -12.96 -1.91
C PHE A 311 -6.87 -12.27 -1.16
N TYR A 312 -6.50 -11.05 -1.55
CA TYR A 312 -5.34 -10.35 -0.96
C TYR A 312 -5.69 -9.67 0.37
N TYR A 313 -5.12 -10.14 1.47
CA TYR A 313 -5.36 -9.60 2.81
C TYR A 313 -4.79 -8.18 3.08
N GLY A 314 -4.28 -7.52 2.09
CA GLY A 314 -3.89 -6.11 2.16
C GLY A 314 -4.98 -5.11 1.81
N LYS A 315 -6.24 -5.55 1.60
CA LYS A 315 -7.43 -4.72 1.34
C LYS A 315 -8.31 -4.57 2.59
N GLY A 316 -9.07 -3.49 2.67
CA GLY A 316 -9.99 -3.23 3.78
C GLY A 316 -11.13 -4.25 3.88
N SER A 317 -11.54 -4.81 2.75
CA SER A 317 -12.57 -5.84 2.70
C SER A 317 -12.09 -7.25 3.09
N THR A 318 -10.77 -7.54 3.01
CA THR A 318 -10.23 -8.89 3.21
C THR A 318 -9.33 -9.02 4.45
N PHE A 319 -8.68 -7.94 4.87
CA PHE A 319 -7.88 -7.93 6.10
C PHE A 319 -8.68 -8.31 7.36
N PRO A 320 -9.94 -7.86 7.51
CA PRO A 320 -10.79 -8.30 8.63
C PRO A 320 -11.00 -9.81 8.65
N ASP A 321 -11.17 -10.46 7.51
CA ASP A 321 -11.53 -11.87 7.40
C ASP A 321 -10.47 -12.80 7.98
N ILE A 322 -9.18 -12.50 7.77
CA ILE A 322 -8.08 -13.29 8.35
C ILE A 322 -7.89 -12.99 9.85
N ASN A 323 -8.60 -11.99 10.38
CA ASN A 323 -8.59 -11.58 11.77
C ASN A 323 -9.93 -11.88 12.49
N GLY A 324 -10.77 -12.76 11.94
CA GLY A 324 -12.02 -13.20 12.57
C GLY A 324 -13.13 -12.14 12.59
N SER A 325 -13.00 -11.12 11.76
CA SER A 325 -14.05 -10.14 11.48
C SER A 325 -14.70 -10.43 10.14
N ILE A 326 -15.71 -9.66 9.76
CA ILE A 326 -16.32 -9.68 8.43
C ILE A 326 -15.95 -8.38 7.74
N GLY A 327 -15.20 -8.45 6.64
CA GLY A 327 -14.89 -7.32 5.81
C GLY A 327 -15.95 -7.13 4.72
N ILE A 328 -16.39 -5.90 4.47
CA ILE A 328 -17.40 -5.61 3.45
C ILE A 328 -16.92 -4.47 2.57
N LEU A 329 -16.83 -4.73 1.26
CA LEU A 329 -16.62 -3.76 0.23
C LEU A 329 -17.95 -3.21 -0.26
N PHE A 330 -18.07 -1.89 -0.29
CA PHE A 330 -19.11 -1.18 -1.01
C PHE A 330 -18.50 -0.41 -2.17
N GLU A 331 -19.13 -0.50 -3.37
CA GLU A 331 -18.65 0.18 -4.57
C GLU A 331 -19.83 0.88 -5.27
N GLN A 332 -19.87 2.21 -5.20
CA GLN A 332 -20.88 3.06 -5.82
C GLN A 332 -20.43 3.51 -7.21
N GLY A 333 -21.32 3.52 -8.21
CA GLY A 333 -21.07 4.23 -9.47
C GLY A 333 -20.81 5.72 -9.18
N SER A 334 -19.66 6.26 -9.63
CA SER A 334 -19.20 7.60 -9.25
C SER A 334 -19.70 8.69 -10.21
N ALA A 335 -20.21 9.78 -9.66
CA ALA A 335 -20.45 10.99 -10.44
C ALA A 335 -19.15 11.71 -10.86
N ARG A 336 -17.99 11.33 -10.33
CA ARG A 336 -16.68 11.95 -10.54
C ARG A 336 -16.62 13.47 -10.32
N GLY A 337 -17.68 14.04 -9.86
CA GLY A 337 -17.95 15.46 -9.59
C GLY A 337 -19.35 15.63 -9.06
N HIS A 338 -20.08 16.62 -9.56
CA HIS A 338 -21.39 16.95 -9.03
C HIS A 338 -22.56 16.32 -9.80
N LEU A 339 -22.40 16.11 -11.13
CA LEU A 339 -23.45 15.57 -12.02
C LEU A 339 -22.80 15.00 -13.26
N GLN A 340 -23.04 13.73 -13.63
CA GLN A 340 -22.48 13.18 -14.85
C GLN A 340 -23.48 12.30 -15.59
N GLU A 341 -23.45 12.34 -16.94
CA GLU A 341 -24.19 11.40 -17.78
C GLU A 341 -23.63 9.99 -17.64
N SER A 342 -24.52 9.00 -17.59
CA SER A 342 -24.17 7.59 -17.54
C SER A 342 -25.14 6.74 -18.36
N GLU A 343 -24.80 5.49 -18.63
CA GLU A 343 -25.71 4.51 -19.24
C GLU A 343 -26.96 4.27 -18.39
N ASN A 344 -26.90 4.56 -17.08
CA ASN A 344 -28.01 4.45 -16.14
C ASN A 344 -28.79 5.80 -15.97
N GLY A 345 -28.56 6.78 -16.84
CA GLY A 345 -29.13 8.12 -16.73
C GLY A 345 -28.19 9.12 -16.04
N LEU A 346 -28.74 10.26 -15.60
CA LEU A 346 -27.99 11.29 -14.90
C LEU A 346 -27.62 10.82 -13.48
N LEU A 347 -26.34 10.69 -13.22
CA LEU A 347 -25.79 10.33 -11.93
C LEU A 347 -25.42 11.60 -11.15
N THR A 348 -26.14 11.86 -10.07
CA THR A 348 -25.90 13.03 -9.22
C THR A 348 -25.07 12.68 -8.00
N PHE A 349 -24.25 13.61 -7.52
CA PHE A 349 -23.49 13.42 -6.29
C PHE A 349 -24.40 13.17 -5.07
N PRO A 350 -25.55 13.86 -4.87
CA PRO A 350 -26.49 13.50 -3.83
C PRO A 350 -27.01 12.06 -3.90
N PHE A 351 -27.25 11.52 -5.09
CA PHE A 351 -27.66 10.10 -5.25
C PHE A 351 -26.59 9.14 -4.74
N ALA A 352 -25.32 9.37 -5.13
CA ALA A 352 -24.21 8.55 -4.66
C ALA A 352 -24.05 8.62 -3.12
N ILE A 353 -24.15 9.81 -2.53
CA ILE A 353 -24.11 10.01 -1.07
C ILE A 353 -25.25 9.24 -0.37
N ARG A 354 -26.47 9.29 -0.90
CA ARG A 354 -27.62 8.56 -0.35
C ARG A 354 -27.37 7.06 -0.33
N ASN A 355 -26.85 6.51 -1.41
CA ASN A 355 -26.55 5.07 -1.49
C ASN A 355 -25.49 4.66 -0.46
N GLN A 356 -24.40 5.41 -0.32
CA GLN A 356 -23.39 5.15 0.71
C GLN A 356 -23.97 5.22 2.14
N PHE A 357 -24.78 6.22 2.41
CA PHE A 357 -25.48 6.36 3.70
C PHE A 357 -26.45 5.20 3.96
N THR A 358 -27.19 4.76 2.94
CA THR A 358 -28.10 3.61 3.01
C THR A 358 -27.34 2.31 3.32
N ALA A 359 -26.20 2.08 2.66
CA ALA A 359 -25.35 0.92 2.91
C ALA A 359 -24.80 0.93 4.34
N ALA A 360 -24.37 2.10 4.82
CA ALA A 360 -23.89 2.26 6.19
C ALA A 360 -24.97 1.95 7.24
N LEU A 361 -26.21 2.43 7.07
CA LEU A 361 -27.32 2.15 7.97
C LEU A 361 -27.75 0.67 7.92
N SER A 362 -27.85 0.09 6.74
CA SER A 362 -28.23 -1.34 6.60
C SER A 362 -27.18 -2.28 7.20
N THR A 363 -25.89 -1.88 7.21
CA THR A 363 -24.84 -2.60 7.96
C THR A 363 -25.12 -2.58 9.46
N LEU A 364 -25.52 -1.45 10.02
CA LEU A 364 -25.82 -1.33 11.45
C LEU A 364 -27.08 -2.12 11.83
N GLU A 365 -28.09 -2.13 10.96
CA GLU A 365 -29.28 -2.98 11.13
C GLU A 365 -28.90 -4.46 11.15
N ALA A 366 -28.11 -4.92 10.19
CA ALA A 366 -27.62 -6.30 10.14
C ALA A 366 -26.78 -6.64 11.40
N ALA A 367 -25.86 -5.76 11.77
CA ALA A 367 -25.02 -5.95 12.96
C ALA A 367 -25.83 -6.10 14.25
N LYS A 368 -26.87 -5.27 14.44
CA LYS A 368 -27.79 -5.35 15.58
C LYS A 368 -28.55 -6.70 15.59
N ASN A 369 -29.15 -7.07 14.46
CA ASN A 369 -30.02 -8.23 14.36
C ASN A 369 -29.25 -9.56 14.38
N MET A 370 -28.06 -9.61 13.76
CA MET A 370 -27.19 -10.80 13.71
C MET A 370 -26.13 -10.79 14.84
N ARG A 371 -26.22 -9.88 15.80
CA ARG A 371 -25.20 -9.62 16.83
C ARG A 371 -24.64 -10.88 17.48
N THR A 372 -25.49 -11.76 17.95
CA THR A 372 -25.09 -12.98 18.68
C THR A 372 -24.36 -13.98 17.77
N SER A 373 -24.80 -14.16 16.54
CA SER A 373 -24.17 -15.09 15.58
C SER A 373 -22.80 -14.58 15.15
N ILE A 374 -22.66 -13.28 14.91
CA ILE A 374 -21.38 -12.68 14.50
C ILE A 374 -20.36 -12.67 15.65
N LEU A 375 -20.78 -12.35 16.89
CA LEU A 375 -19.90 -12.45 18.08
C LEU A 375 -19.43 -13.89 18.31
N ARG A 376 -20.32 -14.89 18.17
CA ARG A 376 -19.95 -16.31 18.25
C ARG A 376 -19.01 -16.74 17.15
N TYR A 377 -19.21 -16.24 15.94
CA TYR A 377 -18.29 -16.49 14.82
C TYR A 377 -16.88 -16.03 15.18
N GLN A 378 -16.70 -14.80 15.65
CA GLN A 378 -15.39 -14.28 16.03
C GLN A 378 -14.75 -15.12 17.16
N GLN A 379 -15.51 -15.44 18.20
CA GLN A 379 -15.05 -16.31 19.30
C GLN A 379 -14.57 -17.66 18.76
N GLN A 380 -15.39 -18.34 17.93
CA GLN A 380 -15.08 -19.65 17.36
C GLN A 380 -13.90 -19.61 16.37
N PHE A 381 -13.76 -18.51 15.61
CA PHE A 381 -12.62 -18.30 14.73
C PHE A 381 -11.29 -18.46 15.47
N TYR A 382 -11.15 -17.84 16.64
CA TYR A 382 -9.94 -17.91 17.45
C TYR A 382 -9.77 -19.22 18.20
N VAL A 383 -10.84 -19.89 18.61
CA VAL A 383 -10.80 -21.25 19.15
C VAL A 383 -10.26 -22.22 18.12
N ASN A 384 -10.80 -22.19 16.90
CA ASN A 384 -10.37 -23.03 15.78
C ASN A 384 -8.92 -22.72 15.37
N ALA A 385 -8.54 -21.46 15.28
CA ALA A 385 -7.18 -21.04 14.94
C ALA A 385 -6.12 -21.58 15.92
N ARG A 386 -6.40 -21.59 17.22
CA ARG A 386 -5.52 -22.18 18.23
C ARG A 386 -5.46 -23.70 18.09
N LYS A 387 -6.59 -24.37 17.85
CA LYS A 387 -6.63 -25.82 17.63
C LYS A 387 -5.78 -26.19 16.41
N GLU A 388 -6.00 -25.54 15.25
CA GLU A 388 -5.23 -25.73 14.02
C GLU A 388 -3.72 -25.55 14.28
N ALA A 389 -3.34 -24.46 14.98
CA ALA A 389 -1.93 -24.19 15.33
C ALA A 389 -1.31 -25.27 16.22
N SER A 390 -2.08 -25.89 17.11
CA SER A 390 -1.59 -26.97 18.00
C SER A 390 -1.35 -28.29 17.24
N GLU A 391 -2.03 -28.53 16.13
CA GLU A 391 -1.92 -29.74 15.30
C GLU A 391 -0.78 -29.65 14.29
N ILE A 392 -0.29 -28.46 13.96
CA ILE A 392 0.81 -28.27 12.99
C ILE A 392 2.14 -28.74 13.58
N LYS A 393 2.88 -29.59 12.85
CA LYS A 393 4.19 -30.12 13.27
C LYS A 393 5.25 -29.04 13.44
N SER A 394 5.23 -28.00 12.59
CA SER A 394 6.10 -26.84 12.70
C SER A 394 5.61 -25.94 13.84
N ARG A 395 6.43 -25.73 14.87
CA ARG A 395 6.06 -24.94 16.06
C ARG A 395 6.32 -23.45 15.93
N ALA A 396 7.25 -23.07 15.05
CA ALA A 396 7.58 -21.66 14.82
C ALA A 396 8.17 -21.47 13.41
N TYR A 397 8.20 -20.20 13.00
CA TYR A 397 9.06 -19.73 11.94
C TYR A 397 10.31 -19.07 12.57
N VAL A 398 11.46 -19.18 11.90
CA VAL A 398 12.62 -18.33 12.14
C VAL A 398 12.92 -17.55 10.86
N PHE A 399 13.30 -16.28 11.00
CA PHE A 399 13.76 -15.47 9.87
C PHE A 399 14.87 -14.52 10.33
N GLY A 400 15.74 -14.13 9.39
CA GLY A 400 16.82 -13.18 9.67
C GLY A 400 17.80 -13.03 8.52
N ASP A 401 18.83 -12.23 8.77
CA ASP A 401 19.96 -12.03 7.87
C ASP A 401 21.27 -12.15 8.65
N GLU A 402 22.29 -12.71 8.03
CA GLU A 402 23.57 -12.92 8.72
C GLU A 402 24.31 -11.61 9.00
N LYS A 403 24.10 -10.59 8.16
CA LYS A 403 24.85 -9.34 8.15
C LYS A 403 23.99 -8.08 8.09
N ASP A 404 22.64 -8.19 8.04
CA ASP A 404 21.73 -7.04 7.92
C ASP A 404 20.61 -7.11 8.98
N ALA A 405 20.95 -6.70 10.18
CA ALA A 405 20.02 -6.68 11.30
C ALA A 405 18.89 -5.66 11.09
N ALA A 406 19.12 -4.56 10.37
CA ALA A 406 18.11 -3.52 10.10
C ALA A 406 17.00 -4.04 9.18
N LYS A 407 17.33 -4.85 8.17
CA LYS A 407 16.32 -5.44 7.27
C LYS A 407 15.44 -6.46 8.02
N ALA A 408 16.06 -7.30 8.86
CA ALA A 408 15.32 -8.25 9.70
C ALA A 408 14.43 -7.52 10.74
N TYR A 409 14.91 -6.41 11.32
CA TYR A 409 14.13 -5.54 12.20
C TYR A 409 12.84 -5.07 11.52
N HIS A 410 12.87 -4.60 10.29
CA HIS A 410 11.68 -4.08 9.61
C HIS A 410 10.58 -5.13 9.41
N LEU A 411 10.93 -6.39 9.14
CA LEU A 411 9.93 -7.45 9.11
C LEU A 411 9.39 -7.74 10.52
N ALA A 412 10.26 -7.82 11.54
CA ALA A 412 9.83 -8.01 12.92
C ALA A 412 8.91 -6.87 13.40
N GLU A 413 9.22 -5.61 13.05
CA GLU A 413 8.39 -4.44 13.35
C GLU A 413 7.00 -4.54 12.71
N MET A 414 6.93 -4.96 11.44
CA MET A 414 5.67 -5.18 10.74
C MET A 414 4.82 -6.24 11.45
N LEU A 415 5.42 -7.35 11.87
CA LEU A 415 4.72 -8.39 12.65
C LEU A 415 4.20 -7.84 13.97
N LYS A 416 4.98 -7.04 14.69
CA LYS A 416 4.57 -6.40 15.95
C LYS A 416 3.40 -5.42 15.78
N ARG A 417 3.31 -4.70 14.64
CA ARG A 417 2.13 -3.86 14.32
C ARG A 417 0.84 -4.67 14.28
N HIS A 418 0.92 -5.92 13.82
CA HIS A 418 -0.20 -6.89 13.82
C HIS A 418 -0.39 -7.64 15.14
N LYS A 419 0.27 -7.24 16.23
CA LYS A 419 0.18 -7.89 17.53
C LYS A 419 0.65 -9.35 17.50
N ILE A 420 1.55 -9.69 16.58
CA ILE A 420 2.20 -10.98 16.53
C ILE A 420 3.34 -11.00 17.55
N THR A 421 3.38 -12.04 18.39
CA THR A 421 4.46 -12.29 19.34
C THR A 421 5.70 -12.72 18.57
N VAL A 422 6.82 -12.05 18.85
CA VAL A 422 8.13 -12.28 18.25
C VAL A 422 9.15 -12.46 19.38
N HIS A 423 10.02 -13.46 19.22
CA HIS A 423 11.12 -13.74 20.15
C HIS A 423 12.47 -13.43 19.51
N GLU A 424 13.45 -13.05 20.31
CA GLU A 424 14.84 -13.07 19.89
C GLU A 424 15.31 -14.52 19.64
N VAL A 425 16.32 -14.69 18.79
CA VAL A 425 17.07 -15.97 18.74
C VAL A 425 17.93 -16.10 20.00
N LYS A 426 17.83 -17.25 20.68
CA LYS A 426 18.52 -17.50 21.96
C LYS A 426 20.04 -17.47 21.82
N ASN A 427 20.56 -18.22 20.83
CA ASN A 427 21.96 -18.28 20.41
C ASN A 427 22.04 -18.44 18.90
N ASP A 428 23.19 -18.13 18.31
CA ASP A 428 23.44 -18.40 16.90
C ASP A 428 23.25 -19.89 16.62
N PHE A 429 22.58 -20.23 15.53
CA PHE A 429 22.40 -21.60 15.08
C PHE A 429 22.25 -21.69 13.56
N THR A 430 22.50 -22.88 13.02
CA THR A 430 22.33 -23.16 11.59
C THR A 430 21.17 -24.14 11.38
N GLN A 431 20.28 -23.81 10.43
CA GLN A 431 19.16 -24.64 10.01
C GLN A 431 19.13 -24.70 8.48
N ASN A 432 19.10 -25.91 7.89
CA ASN A 432 19.08 -26.10 6.44
C ASN A 432 20.17 -25.31 5.67
N GLY A 433 21.40 -25.24 6.22
CA GLY A 433 22.50 -24.48 5.62
C GLY A 433 22.46 -22.98 5.75
N LYS A 434 21.45 -22.42 6.48
CA LYS A 434 21.31 -20.99 6.75
C LYS A 434 21.65 -20.69 8.20
N THR A 435 22.39 -19.61 8.44
CA THR A 435 22.78 -19.17 9.78
C THR A 435 21.81 -18.10 10.29
N TYR A 436 21.32 -18.32 11.50
CA TYR A 436 20.44 -17.38 12.21
C TYR A 436 21.17 -16.81 13.42
N LYS A 437 21.54 -15.54 13.35
CA LYS A 437 22.33 -14.87 14.39
C LYS A 437 21.46 -14.17 15.41
N LYS A 438 21.85 -14.25 16.67
CA LYS A 438 21.26 -13.45 17.75
C LYS A 438 21.46 -11.95 17.44
N GLY A 439 20.38 -11.17 17.58
CA GLY A 439 20.38 -9.73 17.26
C GLY A 439 20.08 -9.38 15.80
N ALA A 440 20.17 -10.37 14.88
CA ALA A 440 19.82 -10.18 13.46
C ALA A 440 18.79 -11.19 12.94
N SER A 441 18.22 -11.99 13.84
CA SER A 441 17.22 -13.02 13.51
C SER A 441 16.18 -13.13 14.61
N TYR A 442 14.98 -13.55 14.24
CA TYR A 442 13.80 -13.59 15.10
C TYR A 442 13.05 -14.91 14.96
N VAL A 443 12.41 -15.35 16.05
CA VAL A 443 11.55 -16.54 16.09
C VAL A 443 10.09 -16.11 16.31
N VAL A 444 9.19 -16.68 15.50
CA VAL A 444 7.74 -16.41 15.56
C VAL A 444 7.01 -17.71 15.90
N PRO A 445 6.58 -17.92 17.16
CA PRO A 445 5.75 -19.06 17.52
C PRO A 445 4.46 -19.07 16.70
N ARG A 446 4.04 -20.23 16.20
CA ARG A 446 2.81 -20.34 15.41
C ARG A 446 1.56 -20.44 16.26
N ASN A 447 1.69 -21.04 17.46
CA ASN A 447 0.57 -21.17 18.40
C ASN A 447 0.40 -19.88 19.23
N GLN A 448 -0.24 -18.90 18.63
CA GLN A 448 -0.63 -17.63 19.24
C GLN A 448 -1.92 -17.11 18.61
N ARG A 449 -2.50 -16.03 19.14
CA ARG A 449 -3.76 -15.47 18.65
C ARG A 449 -3.78 -15.29 17.13
N GLN A 450 -2.72 -14.74 16.55
CA GLN A 450 -2.61 -14.39 15.13
C GLN A 450 -2.13 -15.56 14.24
N SER A 451 -2.33 -16.82 14.64
CA SER A 451 -1.79 -17.99 13.93
C SER A 451 -2.17 -18.04 12.45
N ARG A 452 -3.42 -17.73 12.08
CA ARG A 452 -3.86 -17.71 10.68
C ARG A 452 -3.19 -16.58 9.88
N LEU A 453 -3.09 -15.39 10.46
CA LEU A 453 -2.37 -14.26 9.84
C LEU A 453 -0.87 -14.57 9.67
N ILE A 454 -0.23 -15.22 10.64
CA ILE A 454 1.15 -15.69 10.51
C ILE A 454 1.27 -16.66 9.32
N ASN A 455 0.36 -17.62 9.19
CA ASN A 455 0.36 -18.52 8.06
C ASN A 455 0.25 -17.75 6.73
N ALA A 456 -0.69 -16.80 6.63
CA ALA A 456 -0.84 -15.95 5.44
C ALA A 456 0.41 -15.16 5.08
N ILE A 457 1.19 -14.70 6.08
CA ILE A 457 2.42 -13.91 5.89
C ILE A 457 3.59 -14.78 5.38
N PHE A 458 3.70 -16.01 5.86
CA PHE A 458 4.86 -16.87 5.61
C PHE A 458 4.64 -17.94 4.53
N GLU A 459 3.39 -18.18 4.10
CA GLU A 459 3.09 -19.24 3.13
C GLU A 459 3.68 -18.98 1.74
N LYS A 460 4.00 -20.07 1.06
CA LYS A 460 4.21 -20.12 -0.39
C LYS A 460 3.05 -20.85 -1.02
N ARG A 461 2.35 -20.19 -1.94
CA ARG A 461 1.20 -20.77 -2.63
C ARG A 461 1.40 -20.74 -4.12
N THR A 462 1.28 -21.88 -4.79
CA THR A 462 1.41 -22.03 -6.26
C THR A 462 0.23 -22.76 -6.90
N GLN A 463 -0.76 -23.14 -6.10
CA GLN A 463 -1.99 -23.78 -6.56
C GLN A 463 -3.18 -22.97 -6.10
N PHE A 464 -4.11 -22.72 -7.00
CA PHE A 464 -5.27 -21.86 -6.82
C PHE A 464 -6.52 -22.52 -7.39
N GLN A 465 -7.67 -22.17 -6.81
CA GLN A 465 -8.97 -22.63 -7.30
C GLN A 465 -9.40 -21.86 -8.57
N ASP A 466 -9.06 -20.57 -8.65
CA ASP A 466 -9.34 -19.68 -9.77
C ASP A 466 -8.01 -19.16 -10.36
N SER A 467 -8.04 -18.75 -11.62
CA SER A 467 -6.91 -18.17 -12.34
C SER A 467 -6.98 -16.64 -12.46
N LEU A 468 -8.04 -16.04 -11.92
CA LEU A 468 -8.29 -14.61 -12.00
C LEU A 468 -8.08 -13.96 -10.62
N PHE A 469 -7.32 -12.89 -10.61
CA PHE A 469 -7.01 -12.12 -9.41
C PHE A 469 -7.27 -10.64 -9.67
N TYR A 470 -8.01 -10.03 -8.77
CA TYR A 470 -8.23 -8.58 -8.83
C TYR A 470 -6.92 -7.80 -8.53
N ASP A 471 -6.03 -8.39 -7.75
CA ASP A 471 -4.75 -7.80 -7.36
C ASP A 471 -3.63 -8.87 -7.38
N ILE A 472 -2.70 -8.84 -6.42
CA ILE A 472 -1.59 -9.79 -6.34
C ILE A 472 -2.05 -11.17 -5.84
N SER A 473 -1.38 -12.20 -6.33
CA SER A 473 -1.61 -13.60 -5.94
C SER A 473 -0.62 -14.14 -4.91
N ALA A 474 0.43 -13.38 -4.59
CA ALA A 474 1.44 -13.73 -3.58
C ALA A 474 2.07 -12.51 -2.93
N TRP A 475 2.43 -12.64 -1.65
CA TRP A 475 3.09 -11.61 -0.85
C TRP A 475 4.11 -12.15 0.16
N THR A 476 4.39 -13.44 0.23
CA THR A 476 5.33 -14.11 1.15
C THR A 476 6.41 -13.18 1.69
N LEU A 477 6.19 -12.57 2.88
CA LEU A 477 7.00 -11.43 3.33
C LEU A 477 8.49 -11.73 3.52
N PRO A 478 8.94 -12.91 4.03
CA PRO A 478 10.37 -13.18 4.09
C PRO A 478 11.06 -13.14 2.72
N LEU A 479 10.38 -13.55 1.63
CA LEU A 479 10.90 -13.44 0.26
C LEU A 479 10.94 -11.98 -0.20
N ALA A 480 9.90 -11.20 0.12
CA ALA A 480 9.85 -9.78 -0.20
C ALA A 480 10.97 -8.97 0.48
N PHE A 481 11.41 -9.40 1.64
CA PHE A 481 12.54 -8.81 2.36
C PHE A 481 13.91 -9.43 1.97
N ASN A 482 13.92 -10.46 1.14
CA ASN A 482 15.12 -11.25 0.86
C ASN A 482 15.83 -11.67 2.16
N LEU A 483 15.07 -12.27 3.07
CA LEU A 483 15.55 -12.80 4.34
C LEU A 483 15.60 -14.33 4.28
N SER A 484 16.60 -14.92 4.89
CA SER A 484 16.59 -16.34 5.20
C SER A 484 15.42 -16.65 6.15
N TYR A 485 14.67 -17.72 5.88
CA TYR A 485 13.64 -18.18 6.80
C TYR A 485 13.44 -19.69 6.71
N ASP A 486 13.00 -20.29 7.81
CA ASP A 486 12.75 -21.73 7.93
C ASP A 486 11.66 -22.03 8.96
N ASN A 487 11.16 -23.26 8.91
CA ASN A 487 10.28 -23.83 9.93
C ASN A 487 11.10 -24.48 11.06
N LEU A 488 10.70 -24.25 12.30
CA LEU A 488 11.27 -24.90 13.48
C LEU A 488 10.28 -25.93 14.05
N SER A 489 10.75 -27.12 14.36
CA SER A 489 9.94 -28.18 14.99
C SER A 489 9.76 -27.98 16.49
N SER A 490 10.54 -27.09 17.13
CA SER A 490 10.45 -26.75 18.54
C SER A 490 10.75 -25.28 18.78
N LEU A 491 10.53 -24.81 20.02
CA LEU A 491 10.88 -23.45 20.47
C LEU A 491 12.24 -23.39 21.18
N SER A 492 13.09 -24.43 21.08
CA SER A 492 14.38 -24.49 21.81
C SER A 492 15.33 -23.36 21.42
N ASN A 493 15.22 -22.83 20.19
CA ASN A 493 16.00 -21.71 19.68
C ASN A 493 15.38 -20.33 19.96
N ALA A 494 14.17 -20.29 20.53
CA ALA A 494 13.54 -19.04 20.94
C ALA A 494 14.17 -18.55 22.25
N GLY A 495 14.59 -17.32 22.28
CA GLY A 495 15.00 -16.59 23.47
C GLY A 495 13.81 -15.85 24.11
N ASN A 496 14.06 -14.67 24.69
CA ASN A 496 13.02 -13.88 25.33
C ASN A 496 12.02 -13.34 24.31
N GLU A 497 10.76 -13.19 24.75
CA GLU A 497 9.77 -12.43 23.99
C GLU A 497 10.21 -10.95 23.92
N ILE A 498 10.08 -10.37 22.74
CA ILE A 498 10.42 -8.97 22.50
C ILE A 498 9.17 -8.12 22.77
N ASN A 499 9.14 -7.43 23.90
CA ASN A 499 8.08 -6.48 24.22
C ASN A 499 8.25 -5.18 23.44
N GLU A 500 9.45 -4.61 23.44
CA GLU A 500 9.84 -3.41 22.70
C GLU A 500 10.94 -3.74 21.71
N LEU A 501 10.64 -3.57 20.42
CA LEU A 501 11.59 -3.79 19.35
C LEU A 501 12.39 -2.51 19.10
N LYS A 502 13.71 -2.61 19.09
CA LYS A 502 14.62 -1.47 18.87
C LYS A 502 15.40 -1.64 17.57
N MET A 503 15.48 -0.56 16.79
CA MET A 503 16.33 -0.53 15.60
C MET A 503 17.79 -0.72 16.03
N PRO A 504 18.56 -1.61 15.36
CA PRO A 504 19.98 -1.75 15.61
C PRO A 504 20.70 -0.42 15.51
N THR A 505 21.67 -0.18 16.40
CA THR A 505 22.47 1.06 16.38
C THR A 505 23.81 0.78 15.72
N GLY A 506 24.12 1.49 14.66
CA GLY A 506 25.44 1.43 14.03
C GLY A 506 26.51 2.16 14.84
N THR A 507 27.74 1.70 14.74
CA THR A 507 28.88 2.25 15.49
C THR A 507 30.12 2.42 14.59
N LEU A 508 30.98 3.36 14.97
CA LEU A 508 32.34 3.46 14.42
C LEU A 508 33.26 2.57 15.25
N LYS A 509 33.79 1.51 14.63
CA LYS A 509 34.69 0.55 15.26
C LYS A 509 36.17 0.82 14.90
N GLY A 510 37.08 0.31 15.72
CA GLY A 510 38.51 0.44 15.49
C GLY A 510 39.09 1.82 15.78
N SER A 511 40.41 1.94 15.68
CA SER A 511 41.16 3.17 15.99
C SER A 511 42.17 3.57 14.88
N GLY A 512 42.09 2.88 13.73
CA GLY A 512 42.97 3.15 12.57
C GLY A 512 42.77 4.58 12.02
N ASN A 513 43.79 5.09 11.35
CA ASN A 513 43.83 6.41 10.75
C ASN A 513 44.21 6.39 9.25
N TYR A 514 44.18 5.20 8.60
CA TYR A 514 44.47 5.06 7.19
C TYR A 514 43.24 5.22 6.30
N ALA A 515 42.18 4.48 6.61
CA ALA A 515 40.90 4.56 5.90
C ALA A 515 39.72 4.12 6.81
N TYR A 516 38.53 4.34 6.34
CA TYR A 516 37.29 3.81 6.92
C TYR A 516 36.61 2.94 5.88
N VAL A 517 36.04 1.79 6.33
CA VAL A 517 35.38 0.83 5.44
C VAL A 517 34.03 0.42 6.02
N PHE A 518 33.03 0.18 5.16
CA PHE A 518 31.77 -0.46 5.52
C PHE A 518 31.24 -1.33 4.37
N GLU A 519 30.54 -2.40 4.72
CA GLU A 519 30.00 -3.33 3.73
C GLU A 519 28.74 -2.77 3.07
N TRP A 520 28.51 -3.14 1.80
CA TRP A 520 27.34 -2.67 1.03
C TRP A 520 26.10 -3.53 1.23
N ASN A 521 26.18 -4.68 1.91
CA ASN A 521 25.07 -5.60 2.13
C ASN A 521 23.99 -5.03 3.06
N GLU A 522 24.32 -4.17 4.02
CA GLU A 522 23.36 -3.60 4.95
C GLU A 522 22.36 -2.69 4.26
N TYR A 523 21.10 -2.74 4.70
CA TYR A 523 19.97 -2.05 4.03
C TYR A 523 20.21 -0.55 3.87
N TYR A 524 20.75 0.10 4.88
CA TYR A 524 20.97 1.55 4.90
C TYR A 524 22.34 2.01 4.36
N SER A 525 23.14 1.11 3.76
CA SER A 525 24.42 1.50 3.11
C SER A 525 24.25 2.61 2.07
N PRO A 526 23.17 2.67 1.24
CA PRO A 526 22.92 3.79 0.34
C PRO A 526 22.72 5.13 1.05
N LYS A 527 22.05 5.16 2.21
CA LYS A 527 21.91 6.37 3.06
C LYS A 527 23.26 6.84 3.57
N ALA A 528 24.07 5.91 4.10
CA ALA A 528 25.42 6.23 4.56
C ALA A 528 26.27 6.84 3.46
N LEU A 529 26.30 6.21 2.27
CA LEU A 529 27.07 6.73 1.14
C LEU A 529 26.54 8.10 0.66
N ALA A 530 25.23 8.30 0.63
CA ALA A 530 24.65 9.59 0.27
C ALA A 530 25.07 10.71 1.23
N LEU A 531 25.04 10.48 2.55
CA LEU A 531 25.51 11.43 3.57
C LEU A 531 27.00 11.77 3.37
N ILE A 532 27.85 10.76 3.11
CA ILE A 532 29.27 10.90 2.84
C ILE A 532 29.52 11.75 1.57
N LYS A 533 28.77 11.49 0.48
CA LYS A 533 28.88 12.25 -0.76
C LYS A 533 28.35 13.67 -0.64
N ALA A 534 27.27 13.89 0.10
CA ALA A 534 26.76 15.24 0.38
C ALA A 534 27.79 16.11 1.13
N LYS A 535 28.61 15.50 1.99
CA LYS A 535 29.73 16.14 2.67
C LYS A 535 30.98 16.32 1.77
N LYS A 536 30.87 15.94 0.47
CA LYS A 536 31.95 16.00 -0.54
C LYS A 536 33.21 15.21 -0.18
N LEU A 537 33.07 14.14 0.60
CA LEU A 537 34.15 13.21 0.87
C LEU A 537 34.41 12.29 -0.32
N ARG A 538 35.65 11.96 -0.52
CA ARG A 538 36.07 10.95 -1.49
C ARG A 538 35.73 9.59 -0.92
N ALA A 539 35.08 8.76 -1.73
CA ALA A 539 34.79 7.38 -1.43
C ALA A 539 35.03 6.52 -2.67
N LYS A 540 35.42 5.27 -2.45
CA LYS A 540 35.65 4.29 -3.48
C LYS A 540 34.88 3.00 -3.15
N VAL A 541 34.62 2.18 -4.16
CA VAL A 541 33.94 0.89 -4.03
C VAL A 541 34.88 -0.25 -4.46
N ALA A 542 34.92 -1.31 -3.70
CA ALA A 542 35.68 -2.52 -4.00
C ALA A 542 35.01 -3.34 -5.12
N MET A 543 35.72 -3.55 -6.21
CA MET A 543 35.28 -4.36 -7.34
C MET A 543 35.59 -5.85 -7.17
N LYS A 544 36.29 -6.22 -6.13
CA LYS A 544 36.66 -7.61 -5.76
C LYS A 544 36.66 -7.77 -4.25
N PRO A 545 36.43 -8.97 -3.72
CA PRO A 545 36.55 -9.26 -2.30
C PRO A 545 38.04 -9.14 -1.85
N PHE A 546 38.22 -8.81 -0.57
CA PHE A 546 39.53 -8.74 0.06
C PHE A 546 39.41 -9.05 1.56
N THR A 547 40.55 -9.36 2.18
CA THR A 547 40.65 -9.55 3.65
C THR A 547 41.56 -8.47 4.22
N LEU A 548 41.06 -7.71 5.20
CA LEU A 548 41.80 -6.62 5.84
C LEU A 548 41.72 -6.79 7.37
N GLU A 549 42.88 -6.80 8.04
CA GLU A 549 42.99 -6.97 9.50
C GLU A 549 42.15 -8.17 10.01
N GLY A 550 42.19 -9.30 9.28
CA GLY A 550 41.49 -10.54 9.60
C GLY A 550 39.98 -10.56 9.28
N THR A 551 39.42 -9.47 8.80
CA THR A 551 38.01 -9.40 8.38
C THR A 551 37.89 -9.50 6.86
N ARG A 552 37.05 -10.44 6.38
CA ARG A 552 36.73 -10.56 4.95
C ARG A 552 35.66 -9.60 4.57
N TYR A 553 35.91 -8.80 3.55
CA TYR A 553 35.00 -7.85 2.90
C TYR A 553 34.61 -8.33 1.51
N ASP A 554 33.35 -8.10 1.13
CA ASP A 554 32.79 -8.58 -0.13
C ASP A 554 32.74 -7.49 -1.22
N TYR A 555 32.30 -7.85 -2.41
CA TYR A 555 32.02 -6.93 -3.50
C TYR A 555 31.15 -5.75 -3.05
N GLY A 556 31.47 -4.56 -3.53
CA GLY A 556 30.70 -3.36 -3.19
C GLY A 556 31.08 -2.70 -1.86
N THR A 557 32.03 -3.23 -1.09
CA THR A 557 32.54 -2.59 0.13
C THR A 557 32.99 -1.17 -0.15
N ILE A 558 32.53 -0.22 0.63
CA ILE A 558 32.87 1.20 0.50
C ILE A 558 34.11 1.51 1.34
N MET A 559 35.04 2.21 0.73
CA MET A 559 36.27 2.68 1.37
C MET A 559 36.36 4.21 1.29
N ILE A 560 36.64 4.85 2.42
CA ILE A 560 36.84 6.29 2.56
C ILE A 560 38.29 6.49 3.03
N PRO A 561 39.22 6.94 2.14
CA PRO A 561 40.59 7.20 2.55
C PRO A 561 40.65 8.41 3.48
N VAL A 562 41.54 8.42 4.46
CA VAL A 562 41.76 9.57 5.33
C VAL A 562 42.51 10.68 4.59
N GLN A 563 43.49 10.29 3.77
CA GLN A 563 44.33 11.25 3.05
C GLN A 563 43.55 12.04 1.98
N ASN A 564 43.93 13.31 1.82
CA ASN A 564 43.35 14.22 0.80
C ASN A 564 41.83 14.36 0.88
N GLN A 565 41.28 14.44 2.07
CA GLN A 565 39.88 14.77 2.33
C GLN A 565 39.75 16.28 2.66
N ARG A 566 38.49 16.77 2.60
CA ARG A 566 38.17 18.18 2.97
C ARG A 566 38.08 18.39 4.48
N LEU A 567 37.85 17.33 5.23
CA LEU A 567 37.79 17.33 6.69
C LEU A 567 39.12 16.86 7.29
N SER A 568 39.47 17.37 8.44
CA SER A 568 40.57 16.85 9.27
C SER A 568 40.25 15.42 9.75
N ALA A 569 41.24 14.66 10.18
CA ALA A 569 41.04 13.30 10.69
C ALA A 569 40.04 13.25 11.86
N GLN A 570 40.07 14.25 12.75
CA GLN A 570 39.18 14.34 13.90
C GLN A 570 37.72 14.63 13.45
N GLU A 571 37.52 15.57 12.54
CA GLU A 571 36.20 15.91 11.98
C GLU A 571 35.62 14.73 11.21
N MET A 572 36.45 14.00 10.44
CA MET A 572 36.04 12.77 9.75
C MET A 572 35.55 11.71 10.72
N LYS A 573 36.31 11.47 11.81
CA LYS A 573 35.93 10.49 12.83
C LYS A 573 34.57 10.85 13.47
N GLN A 574 34.36 12.12 13.82
CA GLN A 574 33.09 12.60 14.38
C GLN A 574 31.95 12.46 13.37
N PHE A 575 32.17 12.89 12.12
CA PHE A 575 31.16 12.77 11.08
C PHE A 575 30.81 11.32 10.74
N LEU A 576 31.80 10.42 10.61
CA LEU A 576 31.54 9.02 10.30
C LEU A 576 30.90 8.26 11.47
N SER A 577 31.18 8.67 12.73
CA SER A 577 30.43 8.18 13.91
C SER A 577 28.95 8.58 13.82
N TYR A 578 28.66 9.82 13.40
CA TYR A 578 27.28 10.27 13.13
C TYR A 578 26.65 9.45 11.99
N VAL A 579 27.34 9.28 10.85
CA VAL A 579 26.84 8.47 9.72
C VAL A 579 26.52 7.05 10.13
N ALA A 580 27.42 6.38 10.88
CA ALA A 580 27.19 5.03 11.37
C ALA A 580 25.90 4.93 12.20
N LYS A 581 25.69 5.85 13.13
CA LYS A 581 24.51 5.91 13.97
C LYS A 581 23.24 6.14 13.16
N GLU A 582 23.22 7.17 12.31
CA GLU A 582 22.03 7.55 11.51
C GLU A 582 21.67 6.52 10.42
N SER A 583 22.66 5.77 9.96
CA SER A 583 22.46 4.73 8.92
C SER A 583 22.40 3.32 9.51
N HIS A 584 22.36 3.18 10.82
CA HIS A 584 22.20 1.90 11.52
C HIS A 584 23.18 0.81 11.06
N LEU A 585 24.38 1.18 10.65
CA LEU A 585 25.42 0.26 10.16
C LEU A 585 26.79 0.55 10.79
N ASP A 586 27.62 -0.47 10.85
CA ASP A 586 28.97 -0.33 11.40
C ASP A 586 29.96 0.21 10.34
N ILE A 587 30.78 1.17 10.75
CA ILE A 587 31.91 1.68 9.97
C ILE A 587 33.19 1.27 10.71
N THR A 588 34.15 0.69 10.04
CA THR A 588 35.41 0.26 10.66
C THR A 588 36.54 1.18 10.25
N ALA A 589 37.25 1.75 11.23
CA ALA A 589 38.47 2.50 11.04
C ALA A 589 39.67 1.52 10.95
N VAL A 590 40.44 1.58 9.87
CA VAL A 590 41.54 0.63 9.60
C VAL A 590 42.89 1.34 9.58
N SER A 591 43.95 0.63 9.96
CA SER A 591 45.31 1.19 10.13
C SER A 591 46.27 0.87 8.97
N SER A 592 45.88 -0.03 8.09
CA SER A 592 46.71 -0.48 6.96
C SER A 592 45.93 -0.46 5.64
N GLY A 593 46.64 -0.28 4.54
CA GLY A 593 46.10 -0.50 3.21
C GLY A 593 46.51 -1.84 2.59
N LEU A 594 47.35 -2.61 3.28
CA LEU A 594 47.79 -3.93 2.83
C LEU A 594 46.74 -4.97 3.17
N THR A 595 46.32 -5.74 2.18
CA THR A 595 45.25 -6.74 2.30
C THR A 595 45.67 -8.07 1.71
N GLU A 596 44.86 -9.10 2.02
CA GLU A 596 44.84 -10.31 1.18
C GLU A 596 43.83 -10.08 0.05
N GLY A 597 44.28 -10.02 -1.21
CA GLY A 597 43.49 -9.77 -2.39
C GLY A 597 43.81 -8.41 -3.04
N ILE A 598 42.92 -7.43 -2.94
CA ILE A 598 43.14 -6.10 -3.50
C ILE A 598 43.50 -5.10 -2.42
N ASP A 599 44.66 -4.51 -2.45
CA ASP A 599 45.09 -3.45 -1.54
C ASP A 599 44.21 -2.19 -1.69
N LEU A 600 44.02 -1.40 -0.61
CA LEU A 600 43.13 -0.23 -0.62
C LEU A 600 43.57 0.83 -1.64
N GLY A 601 44.80 0.82 -2.11
CA GLY A 601 45.31 1.67 -3.20
C GLY A 601 45.11 1.12 -4.60
N SER A 602 44.59 -0.09 -4.76
CA SER A 602 44.45 -0.79 -6.05
C SER A 602 43.45 -0.05 -6.98
N ASN A 603 43.67 -0.19 -8.29
CA ASN A 603 42.74 0.23 -9.33
C ASN A 603 41.39 -0.54 -9.29
N ASN A 604 41.32 -1.66 -8.56
CA ASN A 604 40.08 -2.38 -8.29
C ASN A 604 39.22 -1.70 -7.17
N PHE A 605 39.65 -0.54 -6.67
CA PHE A 605 38.82 0.37 -5.92
C PHE A 605 38.40 1.56 -6.80
N GLU A 606 37.20 1.50 -7.35
CA GLU A 606 36.66 2.51 -8.27
C GLU A 606 36.11 3.75 -7.50
N ALA A 607 36.35 4.94 -8.05
CA ALA A 607 35.86 6.17 -7.44
C ALA A 607 34.35 6.35 -7.62
N ILE A 608 33.65 6.72 -6.54
CA ILE A 608 32.21 6.98 -6.57
C ILE A 608 31.94 8.48 -6.72
N ASN A 609 31.23 8.87 -7.78
CA ASN A 609 30.77 10.22 -8.00
C ASN A 609 29.48 10.49 -7.22
N GLU A 610 29.22 11.78 -6.89
CA GLU A 610 27.95 12.19 -6.29
C GLU A 610 26.85 12.17 -7.35
N PRO A 611 25.78 11.36 -7.19
CA PRO A 611 24.68 11.36 -8.15
C PRO A 611 23.78 12.60 -7.96
N LYS A 612 23.33 13.17 -9.08
CA LYS A 612 22.27 14.18 -9.13
C LYS A 612 21.08 13.56 -9.83
N ILE A 613 20.02 13.26 -9.08
CA ILE A 613 18.98 12.36 -9.50
C ILE A 613 17.69 13.13 -9.78
N ALA A 614 17.09 12.81 -10.93
CA ALA A 614 15.74 13.25 -11.27
C ALA A 614 14.85 12.08 -11.65
N MET A 615 13.53 12.26 -11.60
CA MET A 615 12.52 11.31 -12.01
C MET A 615 11.44 12.01 -12.82
N LEU A 616 11.00 11.41 -13.93
CA LEU A 616 9.84 11.90 -14.68
C LEU A 616 8.55 11.62 -13.91
N VAL A 617 7.68 12.63 -13.88
CA VAL A 617 6.33 12.57 -13.31
C VAL A 617 5.35 13.33 -14.21
N GLY A 618 4.05 13.18 -13.98
CA GLY A 618 3.03 13.87 -14.75
C GLY A 618 2.33 12.96 -15.76
N ASP A 619 1.61 13.56 -16.69
CA ASP A 619 0.77 12.83 -17.63
C ASP A 619 1.58 11.80 -18.44
N GLY A 620 1.03 10.59 -18.59
CA GLY A 620 1.71 9.45 -19.22
C GLY A 620 2.58 8.61 -18.28
N ILE A 621 2.84 9.06 -17.04
CA ILE A 621 3.59 8.31 -16.02
C ILE A 621 2.63 7.72 -15.00
N THR A 622 2.80 6.44 -14.66
CA THR A 622 2.02 5.79 -13.60
C THR A 622 2.41 6.36 -12.23
N SER A 623 1.44 6.98 -11.54
CA SER A 623 1.70 7.66 -10.26
C SER A 623 2.15 6.70 -9.15
N TYR A 624 1.62 5.48 -9.10
CA TYR A 624 2.03 4.46 -8.11
C TYR A 624 3.52 4.13 -8.19
N ASP A 625 4.00 3.79 -9.39
CA ASP A 625 5.42 3.46 -9.61
C ASP A 625 6.33 4.64 -9.27
N ALA A 626 5.93 5.86 -9.63
CA ALA A 626 6.67 7.07 -9.29
C ALA A 626 6.65 7.34 -7.78
N GLY A 627 5.53 7.12 -7.13
CA GLY A 627 5.35 7.30 -5.68
C GLY A 627 6.19 6.34 -4.85
N GLU A 628 6.25 5.06 -5.23
CA GLU A 628 7.08 4.05 -4.58
C GLU A 628 8.56 4.41 -4.64
N ILE A 629 9.03 4.92 -5.78
CA ILE A 629 10.41 5.40 -5.95
C ILE A 629 10.63 6.66 -5.09
N TRP A 630 9.73 7.64 -5.14
CA TRP A 630 9.84 8.86 -4.34
C TRP A 630 9.90 8.55 -2.85
N HIS A 631 9.00 7.72 -2.33
CA HIS A 631 8.99 7.28 -0.94
C HIS A 631 10.29 6.57 -0.53
N LEU A 632 10.84 5.71 -1.40
CA LEU A 632 12.11 5.03 -1.13
C LEU A 632 13.25 6.02 -0.93
N PHE A 633 13.37 7.01 -1.83
CA PHE A 633 14.41 8.03 -1.74
C PHE A 633 14.24 8.91 -0.52
N ASP A 634 13.02 9.38 -0.26
CA ASP A 634 12.73 10.41 0.74
C ASP A 634 12.62 9.81 2.15
N GLN A 635 11.82 8.75 2.32
CA GLN A 635 11.49 8.19 3.64
C GLN A 635 12.44 7.08 4.10
N ARG A 636 13.19 6.45 3.19
CA ARG A 636 14.08 5.32 3.55
C ARG A 636 15.55 5.71 3.52
N TYR A 637 15.98 6.35 2.45
CA TYR A 637 17.40 6.66 2.25
C TYR A 637 17.74 8.12 2.45
N GLU A 638 16.75 9.02 2.59
CA GLU A 638 16.93 10.47 2.76
C GLU A 638 17.79 11.09 1.65
N ILE A 639 17.59 10.61 0.42
CA ILE A 639 18.30 11.06 -0.77
C ILE A 639 17.40 12.02 -1.56
N PRO A 640 17.84 13.27 -1.83
CA PRO A 640 17.06 14.20 -2.62
C PRO A 640 16.76 13.68 -4.02
N LEU A 641 15.49 13.77 -4.44
CA LEU A 641 14.99 13.38 -5.75
C LEU A 641 14.20 14.52 -6.39
N THR A 642 14.64 15.00 -7.56
CA THR A 642 13.91 16.04 -8.30
C THR A 642 12.83 15.40 -9.18
N LYS A 643 11.58 15.83 -8.99
CA LYS A 643 10.43 15.39 -9.81
C LYS A 643 10.27 16.34 -11.00
N LEU A 644 10.45 15.84 -12.23
CA LEU A 644 10.36 16.59 -13.49
C LEU A 644 9.02 16.32 -14.18
N ASP A 645 8.15 17.33 -14.24
CA ASP A 645 6.82 17.23 -14.85
C ASP A 645 6.92 17.16 -16.38
N THR A 646 6.29 16.16 -16.99
CA THR A 646 6.27 15.94 -18.46
C THR A 646 5.76 17.16 -19.23
N ARG A 647 4.79 17.93 -18.72
CA ARG A 647 4.22 19.12 -19.38
C ARG A 647 5.23 20.24 -19.56
N ARG A 648 6.26 20.32 -18.74
CA ARG A 648 7.30 21.38 -18.78
C ARG A 648 8.66 20.86 -19.23
N PHE A 649 8.78 19.58 -19.53
CA PHE A 649 10.05 18.90 -19.76
C PHE A 649 10.88 19.53 -20.90
N GLY A 650 10.22 19.97 -21.97
CA GLY A 650 10.86 20.64 -23.10
C GLY A 650 11.73 21.85 -22.70
N ARG A 651 11.35 22.58 -21.63
CA ARG A 651 12.03 23.80 -21.14
C ARG A 651 13.08 23.55 -20.05
N MET A 652 13.21 22.30 -19.55
CA MET A 652 14.10 21.99 -18.44
C MET A 652 15.55 21.83 -18.90
N ASN A 653 16.51 22.25 -18.07
CA ASN A 653 17.92 21.96 -18.28
C ASN A 653 18.27 20.63 -17.62
N LEU A 654 18.57 19.60 -18.43
CA LEU A 654 18.90 18.25 -17.98
C LEU A 654 20.38 18.08 -17.62
N GLU A 655 21.27 18.99 -18.01
CA GLU A 655 22.71 18.92 -17.70
C GLU A 655 23.00 18.94 -16.18
N LYS A 656 22.03 19.41 -15.40
CA LYS A 656 22.10 19.40 -13.94
C LYS A 656 22.10 18.00 -13.33
N TYR A 657 21.58 17.01 -14.06
CA TYR A 657 21.33 15.66 -13.55
C TYR A 657 22.28 14.65 -14.19
N THR A 658 22.75 13.73 -13.37
CA THR A 658 23.54 12.57 -13.80
C THR A 658 22.68 11.36 -14.09
N HIS A 659 21.55 11.23 -13.36
CA HIS A 659 20.62 10.11 -13.47
C HIS A 659 19.19 10.63 -13.65
N LEU A 660 18.45 9.98 -14.52
CA LEU A 660 17.02 10.21 -14.71
C LEU A 660 16.28 8.87 -14.67
N ILE A 661 15.31 8.78 -13.76
CA ILE A 661 14.47 7.60 -13.61
C ILE A 661 13.19 7.82 -14.43
N LEU A 662 12.87 6.86 -15.27
CA LEU A 662 11.64 6.75 -16.03
C LEU A 662 10.80 5.64 -15.43
N PRO A 663 9.80 5.97 -14.58
CA PRO A 663 8.87 4.99 -14.04
C PRO A 663 8.04 4.35 -15.15
N ASN A 664 7.09 3.49 -14.78
CA ASN A 664 6.22 2.83 -15.74
C ASN A 664 5.49 3.83 -16.65
N THR A 665 5.66 3.67 -17.97
CA THR A 665 4.99 4.44 -19.02
C THR A 665 4.89 3.61 -20.29
N TYR A 666 3.88 3.86 -21.12
CA TYR A 666 3.74 3.21 -22.42
C TYR A 666 4.25 4.07 -23.57
N SER A 667 4.20 5.38 -23.41
CA SER A 667 4.64 6.35 -24.44
C SER A 667 4.88 7.73 -23.81
N LEU A 668 5.74 8.51 -24.45
CA LEU A 668 5.96 9.92 -24.16
C LEU A 668 5.94 10.71 -25.47
N PRO A 669 5.64 12.03 -25.43
CA PRO A 669 5.75 12.91 -26.58
C PRO A 669 7.14 12.86 -27.24
N ASN A 670 7.17 13.10 -28.55
CA ASN A 670 8.41 12.94 -29.33
C ASN A 670 9.51 13.96 -28.97
N ASP A 671 9.14 15.17 -28.59
CA ASP A 671 10.06 16.21 -28.11
C ASP A 671 10.77 15.78 -26.82
N ILE A 672 10.05 15.17 -25.88
CA ILE A 672 10.61 14.56 -24.68
C ILE A 672 11.58 13.44 -25.06
N THR A 673 11.17 12.57 -25.98
CA THR A 673 11.98 11.44 -26.45
C THR A 673 13.31 11.91 -27.02
N GLN A 674 13.30 12.91 -27.93
CA GLN A 674 14.53 13.41 -28.55
C GLN A 674 15.45 14.11 -27.52
N LYS A 675 14.88 14.88 -26.62
CA LYS A 675 15.63 15.54 -25.56
C LYS A 675 16.31 14.54 -24.62
N LEU A 676 15.60 13.47 -24.21
CA LEU A 676 16.18 12.39 -23.44
C LEU A 676 17.33 11.68 -24.19
N LYS A 677 17.17 11.39 -25.48
CA LYS A 677 18.24 10.79 -26.29
C LYS A 677 19.50 11.63 -26.33
N THR A 678 19.36 12.93 -26.56
CA THR A 678 20.46 13.86 -26.57
C THR A 678 21.18 13.88 -25.22
N TRP A 679 20.41 13.98 -24.13
CA TRP A 679 20.98 13.98 -22.79
C TRP A 679 21.71 12.67 -22.44
N VAL A 680 21.16 11.50 -22.80
CA VAL A 680 21.85 10.22 -22.60
C VAL A 680 23.14 10.17 -23.42
N LYS A 681 23.10 10.52 -24.72
CA LYS A 681 24.30 10.53 -25.58
C LYS A 681 25.42 11.41 -25.00
N ASN A 682 25.07 12.47 -24.30
CA ASN A 682 26.02 13.41 -23.68
C ASN A 682 26.50 13.00 -22.27
N GLY A 683 26.16 11.78 -21.81
CA GLY A 683 26.71 11.23 -20.55
C GLY A 683 25.70 10.93 -19.47
N GLY A 684 24.41 11.22 -19.69
CA GLY A 684 23.33 10.91 -18.72
C GLY A 684 23.05 9.41 -18.59
N THR A 685 22.64 8.96 -17.42
CA THR A 685 22.16 7.61 -17.16
C THR A 685 20.64 7.59 -17.06
N LEU A 686 19.97 6.89 -18.00
CA LEU A 686 18.52 6.68 -18.00
C LEU A 686 18.20 5.32 -17.41
N ILE A 687 17.33 5.28 -16.38
CA ILE A 687 16.86 4.05 -15.72
C ILE A 687 15.36 3.90 -16.02
N ALA A 688 14.96 2.86 -16.74
CA ALA A 688 13.58 2.63 -17.17
C ALA A 688 12.97 1.36 -16.56
N TYR A 689 11.71 1.46 -16.13
CA TYR A 689 10.99 0.41 -15.41
C TYR A 689 9.78 -0.12 -16.17
N ARG A 690 9.53 -1.43 -16.06
CA ARG A 690 8.31 -2.11 -16.50
C ARG A 690 7.99 -1.83 -17.99
N ASN A 691 6.82 -1.29 -18.33
CA ASN A 691 6.47 -1.00 -19.72
C ASN A 691 7.32 0.11 -20.37
N ALA A 692 8.01 0.94 -19.59
CA ALA A 692 8.98 1.88 -20.13
C ALA A 692 10.14 1.17 -20.83
N VAL A 693 10.40 -0.12 -20.54
CA VAL A 693 11.36 -0.98 -21.26
C VAL A 693 10.97 -1.10 -22.74
N ASN A 694 9.68 -1.34 -23.03
CA ASN A 694 9.18 -1.38 -24.42
C ASN A 694 9.32 -0.01 -25.11
N TYR A 695 9.06 1.09 -24.36
CA TYR A 695 9.21 2.44 -24.89
C TYR A 695 10.67 2.76 -25.27
N VAL A 696 11.64 2.50 -24.37
CA VAL A 696 13.05 2.79 -24.66
C VAL A 696 13.62 1.89 -25.75
N SER A 697 13.18 0.64 -25.85
CA SER A 697 13.57 -0.28 -26.91
C SER A 697 13.04 0.18 -28.28
N ARG A 698 11.73 0.44 -28.42
CA ARG A 698 11.11 0.94 -29.65
C ARG A 698 11.73 2.25 -30.14
N ASN A 699 12.09 3.12 -29.22
CA ASN A 699 12.73 4.40 -29.50
C ASN A 699 14.25 4.30 -29.64
N LYS A 700 14.85 3.10 -29.69
CA LYS A 700 16.29 2.88 -29.94
C LYS A 700 17.22 3.59 -28.92
N PHE A 701 16.85 3.61 -27.65
CA PHE A 701 17.77 3.96 -26.55
C PHE A 701 18.67 2.77 -26.23
N ILE A 702 18.14 1.57 -26.30
CA ILE A 702 18.81 0.30 -26.08
C ILE A 702 18.25 -0.73 -27.07
N SER A 703 19.07 -1.66 -27.54
CA SER A 703 18.62 -2.82 -28.34
C SER A 703 18.34 -3.99 -27.41
N LEU A 704 17.08 -4.44 -27.38
CA LEU A 704 16.63 -5.55 -26.56
C LEU A 704 15.94 -6.58 -27.45
N ASP A 705 16.23 -7.85 -27.19
CA ASP A 705 15.47 -8.97 -27.76
C ASP A 705 14.27 -9.29 -26.84
N ILE A 706 13.16 -8.56 -27.06
CA ILE A 706 11.92 -8.74 -26.30
C ILE A 706 11.11 -9.87 -26.94
N LYS A 707 10.77 -10.88 -26.14
CA LYS A 707 9.96 -12.03 -26.59
C LYS A 707 8.59 -11.56 -27.08
N LYS A 708 8.18 -12.06 -28.24
CA LYS A 708 6.82 -11.88 -28.71
C LYS A 708 5.92 -12.85 -27.96
N THR A 709 5.02 -12.31 -27.16
CA THR A 709 4.01 -13.09 -26.44
C THR A 709 2.69 -13.00 -27.21
N GLY A 710 2.12 -14.15 -27.55
CA GLY A 710 0.78 -14.27 -28.12
C GLY A 710 -0.07 -15.13 -27.21
N ILE A 711 -1.34 -14.77 -27.05
CA ILE A 711 -2.32 -15.60 -26.32
C ILE A 711 -2.92 -16.56 -27.34
N ASP A 712 -2.74 -17.87 -27.16
CA ASP A 712 -3.45 -18.88 -27.95
C ASP A 712 -4.91 -18.96 -27.46
N ALA A 713 -5.82 -18.48 -28.29
CA ALA A 713 -7.25 -18.46 -28.00
C ALA A 713 -8.05 -19.45 -28.87
N LYS A 714 -7.39 -20.49 -29.42
CA LYS A 714 -8.09 -21.56 -30.14
C LYS A 714 -9.04 -22.28 -29.21
N ASN A 715 -10.28 -22.48 -29.67
CA ASN A 715 -11.36 -23.17 -28.93
C ASN A 715 -11.85 -22.42 -27.68
N VAL A 716 -11.61 -21.10 -27.56
CA VAL A 716 -12.16 -20.23 -26.50
C VAL A 716 -13.47 -19.63 -27.01
N SER A 717 -14.58 -19.84 -26.31
CA SER A 717 -15.88 -19.23 -26.64
C SER A 717 -15.88 -17.73 -26.36
N PHE A 718 -16.85 -17.01 -26.96
CA PHE A 718 -17.01 -15.58 -26.67
C PHE A 718 -17.25 -15.29 -25.19
N GLU A 719 -18.02 -16.13 -24.52
CA GLU A 719 -18.27 -16.04 -23.07
C GLU A 719 -16.98 -16.20 -22.26
N GLN A 720 -16.14 -17.18 -22.60
CA GLN A 720 -14.87 -17.46 -21.91
C GLN A 720 -13.76 -16.44 -22.20
N ARG A 721 -13.92 -15.58 -23.24
CA ARG A 721 -12.87 -14.67 -23.73
C ARG A 721 -12.30 -13.78 -22.63
N ARG A 722 -13.15 -13.23 -21.76
CA ARG A 722 -12.73 -12.30 -20.69
C ARG A 722 -11.86 -13.03 -19.66
N ASP A 723 -12.31 -14.20 -19.23
CA ASP A 723 -11.62 -14.99 -18.20
C ASP A 723 -10.31 -15.56 -18.75
N HIS A 724 -10.33 -16.06 -20.00
CA HIS A 724 -9.13 -16.53 -20.68
C HIS A 724 -8.05 -15.43 -20.76
N ASN A 725 -8.41 -14.22 -21.18
CA ASN A 725 -7.48 -13.10 -21.25
C ASN A 725 -7.02 -12.65 -19.86
N GLY A 726 -7.92 -12.67 -18.86
CA GLY A 726 -7.62 -12.33 -17.48
C GLY A 726 -6.61 -13.29 -16.86
N ALA A 727 -6.72 -14.59 -17.16
CA ALA A 727 -5.78 -15.62 -16.68
C ALA A 727 -4.34 -15.44 -17.21
N GLN A 728 -4.17 -14.71 -18.32
CA GLN A 728 -2.84 -14.38 -18.88
C GLN A 728 -2.19 -13.15 -18.23
N VAL A 729 -2.87 -12.47 -17.31
CA VAL A 729 -2.28 -11.34 -16.58
C VAL A 729 -1.43 -11.86 -15.43
N ILE A 730 -0.16 -11.43 -15.35
CA ILE A 730 0.64 -11.60 -14.14
C ILE A 730 0.26 -10.46 -13.19
N GLY A 731 -0.71 -10.67 -12.32
CA GLY A 731 -1.22 -9.67 -11.36
C GLY A 731 -0.18 -9.32 -10.29
N GLY A 732 0.63 -10.32 -9.89
CA GLY A 732 1.74 -10.17 -8.92
C GLY A 732 2.08 -11.53 -8.33
N ALA A 733 3.27 -12.01 -8.66
CA ALA A 733 3.82 -13.29 -8.17
C ALA A 733 5.32 -13.15 -7.91
N ILE A 734 5.88 -14.11 -7.19
CA ILE A 734 7.26 -14.11 -6.72
C ILE A 734 8.04 -15.18 -7.46
N PHE A 735 9.16 -14.79 -8.05
CA PHE A 735 9.99 -15.66 -8.87
C PHE A 735 11.45 -15.64 -8.42
N ASN A 736 12.13 -16.77 -8.60
CA ASN A 736 13.54 -16.92 -8.28
C ASN A 736 14.43 -16.52 -9.46
N THR A 737 15.46 -15.75 -9.17
CA THR A 737 16.52 -15.43 -10.12
C THR A 737 17.87 -15.91 -9.61
N LYS A 738 18.78 -16.26 -10.53
CA LYS A 738 20.19 -16.43 -10.28
C LYS A 738 20.90 -15.11 -10.58
N ILE A 739 21.84 -14.71 -9.72
CA ILE A 739 22.58 -13.46 -9.87
C ILE A 739 24.10 -13.69 -9.91
N ASP A 740 24.78 -12.88 -10.72
CA ASP A 740 26.26 -12.78 -10.73
C ASP A 740 26.65 -11.65 -9.75
N ARG A 741 27.12 -12.04 -8.56
CA ARG A 741 27.48 -11.10 -7.49
C ARG A 741 28.70 -10.23 -7.83
N SER A 742 29.50 -10.60 -8.82
CA SER A 742 30.64 -9.81 -9.27
C SER A 742 30.23 -8.59 -10.12
N HIS A 743 29.02 -8.58 -10.68
CA HIS A 743 28.50 -7.46 -11.45
C HIS A 743 27.99 -6.35 -10.51
N PRO A 744 28.32 -5.06 -10.77
CA PRO A 744 27.97 -3.94 -9.88
C PRO A 744 26.49 -3.81 -9.54
N ILE A 745 25.57 -4.23 -10.42
CA ILE A 745 24.12 -4.22 -10.12
C ILE A 745 23.77 -5.13 -8.94
N ASN A 746 24.55 -6.14 -8.66
CA ASN A 746 24.30 -7.13 -7.62
C ASN A 746 25.18 -6.95 -6.37
N PHE A 747 25.93 -5.85 -6.27
CA PHE A 747 26.71 -5.57 -5.08
C PHE A 747 25.83 -5.49 -3.83
N GLY A 748 26.31 -6.08 -2.73
CA GLY A 748 25.60 -6.14 -1.46
C GLY A 748 24.62 -7.30 -1.31
N TYR A 749 24.43 -8.16 -2.31
CA TYR A 749 23.72 -9.43 -2.13
C TYR A 749 24.70 -10.52 -1.67
N LEU A 750 24.30 -11.30 -0.67
CA LEU A 750 25.16 -12.33 -0.05
C LEU A 750 25.03 -13.71 -0.72
N HIS A 751 23.92 -13.97 -1.39
CA HIS A 751 23.60 -15.24 -2.03
C HIS A 751 23.49 -15.10 -3.55
N ASP A 752 23.66 -16.19 -4.27
CA ASP A 752 23.59 -16.23 -5.74
C ASP A 752 22.13 -16.31 -6.26
N GLU A 753 21.15 -16.28 -5.37
CA GLU A 753 19.72 -16.27 -5.68
C GLU A 753 19.06 -15.04 -5.09
N LEU A 754 18.09 -14.49 -5.82
CA LEU A 754 17.31 -13.30 -5.43
C LEU A 754 15.83 -13.49 -5.80
N PRO A 755 14.92 -13.51 -4.81
CA PRO A 755 13.49 -13.46 -5.08
C PRO A 755 13.09 -12.10 -5.67
N MET A 756 12.37 -12.12 -6.79
CA MET A 756 11.87 -10.91 -7.46
C MET A 756 10.35 -10.94 -7.58
N PHE A 757 9.73 -9.80 -7.36
CA PHE A 757 8.31 -9.57 -7.60
C PHE A 757 8.09 -9.15 -9.04
N ARG A 758 7.07 -9.77 -9.69
CA ARG A 758 6.75 -9.46 -11.06
C ARG A 758 5.25 -9.30 -11.27
N ASN A 759 4.88 -8.22 -11.96
CA ASN A 759 3.53 -7.92 -12.40
C ASN A 759 3.51 -7.34 -13.82
N THR A 760 4.35 -7.88 -14.70
CA THR A 760 4.41 -7.50 -16.13
C THR A 760 4.59 -8.74 -16.99
N THR A 761 4.22 -8.61 -18.27
CA THR A 761 4.43 -9.61 -19.33
C THR A 761 5.53 -9.18 -20.31
N VAL A 762 6.46 -8.32 -19.90
CA VAL A 762 7.62 -7.92 -20.70
C VAL A 762 8.75 -8.91 -20.42
N PHE A 763 9.10 -9.77 -21.37
CA PHE A 763 10.16 -10.77 -21.23
C PHE A 763 11.32 -10.45 -22.20
N ILE A 764 12.54 -10.43 -21.69
CA ILE A 764 13.76 -10.17 -22.48
C ILE A 764 14.55 -11.47 -22.59
N ASN A 765 14.93 -11.87 -23.81
CA ASN A 765 15.85 -12.98 -24.01
C ASN A 765 17.24 -12.62 -23.46
N PRO A 766 17.99 -13.58 -22.92
CA PRO A 766 19.35 -13.33 -22.46
C PRO A 766 20.26 -12.91 -23.63
N ASN A 767 21.24 -12.07 -23.34
CA ASN A 767 22.30 -11.72 -24.27
C ASN A 767 23.20 -12.95 -24.49
N GLU A 768 23.77 -13.08 -25.69
CA GLU A 768 24.72 -14.16 -26.02
C GLU A 768 25.93 -14.20 -25.07
N LYS A 769 26.40 -13.04 -24.63
CA LYS A 769 27.50 -12.92 -23.66
C LYS A 769 26.91 -13.02 -22.25
N SER A 770 27.26 -14.11 -21.56
CA SER A 770 26.70 -14.42 -20.22
C SER A 770 26.94 -13.30 -19.19
N TYR A 771 28.06 -12.62 -19.24
CA TYR A 771 28.38 -11.51 -18.32
C TYR A 771 27.49 -10.26 -18.52
N ASN A 772 26.73 -10.20 -19.61
CA ASN A 772 25.69 -9.18 -19.80
C ASN A 772 24.33 -9.57 -19.21
N ASN A 773 24.22 -10.77 -18.59
CA ASN A 773 23.01 -11.29 -17.97
C ASN A 773 23.20 -11.46 -16.46
N PRO A 774 23.51 -10.39 -15.71
CA PRO A 774 23.89 -10.53 -14.30
C PRO A 774 22.72 -10.94 -13.40
N ILE A 775 21.48 -10.85 -13.88
CA ILE A 775 20.27 -11.34 -13.20
C ILE A 775 19.47 -12.13 -14.23
N GLN A 776 19.18 -13.39 -13.93
CA GLN A 776 18.45 -14.28 -14.85
C GLN A 776 17.46 -15.15 -14.08
N TYR A 777 16.22 -15.25 -14.56
CA TYR A 777 15.25 -16.19 -14.01
C TYR A 777 15.74 -17.62 -14.18
N THR A 778 15.50 -18.46 -13.15
CA THR A 778 15.88 -19.88 -13.20
C THR A 778 14.99 -20.66 -14.19
N ASN A 779 15.33 -21.91 -14.47
CA ASN A 779 14.50 -22.80 -15.27
C ASN A 779 13.23 -23.29 -14.55
N LYS A 780 13.13 -23.07 -13.21
CA LYS A 780 11.95 -23.28 -12.36
C LYS A 780 11.75 -22.04 -11.49
N PRO A 781 11.30 -20.92 -12.06
CA PRO A 781 11.39 -19.65 -11.37
C PRO A 781 10.28 -19.42 -10.35
N LEU A 782 9.10 -20.04 -10.46
CA LEU A 782 7.96 -19.74 -9.60
C LEU A 782 8.22 -20.15 -8.14
N LEU A 783 8.20 -19.16 -7.23
CA LEU A 783 8.31 -19.38 -5.78
C LEU A 783 6.96 -19.31 -5.08
N SER A 784 6.11 -18.36 -5.46
CA SER A 784 4.77 -18.16 -4.90
C SER A 784 3.94 -17.29 -5.82
N GLY A 785 2.63 -17.56 -5.94
CA GLY A 785 1.69 -16.83 -6.77
C GLY A 785 1.26 -17.58 -8.00
N TYR A 786 0.30 -16.97 -8.71
CA TYR A 786 -0.26 -17.47 -9.97
C TYR A 786 0.48 -16.89 -11.19
N VAL A 787 0.71 -17.74 -12.13
CA VAL A 787 1.18 -17.41 -13.50
C VAL A 787 0.64 -18.48 -14.45
N SER A 788 0.15 -18.09 -15.64
CA SER A 788 -0.24 -19.06 -16.66
C SER A 788 0.96 -19.88 -17.16
N GLU A 789 0.72 -21.07 -17.64
CA GLU A 789 1.79 -21.95 -18.19
C GLU A 789 2.56 -21.25 -19.31
N GLU A 790 1.87 -20.56 -20.20
CA GLU A 790 2.46 -19.83 -21.32
C GLU A 790 3.40 -18.71 -20.83
N ASN A 791 2.96 -17.92 -19.86
CA ASN A 791 3.78 -16.86 -19.29
C ASN A 791 4.95 -17.43 -18.47
N LEU A 792 4.76 -18.57 -17.82
CA LEU A 792 5.84 -19.27 -17.11
C LEU A 792 6.93 -19.75 -18.08
N GLU A 793 6.55 -20.30 -19.24
CA GLU A 793 7.51 -20.69 -20.28
C GLU A 793 8.27 -19.48 -20.85
N HIS A 794 7.59 -18.37 -21.10
CA HIS A 794 8.25 -17.14 -21.52
C HIS A 794 9.22 -16.60 -20.46
N LEU A 795 8.91 -16.77 -19.18
CA LEU A 795 9.73 -16.28 -18.07
C LEU A 795 11.01 -17.11 -17.86
N LYS A 796 10.94 -18.44 -18.04
CA LYS A 796 12.10 -19.32 -17.86
C LYS A 796 13.33 -18.80 -18.60
N ASN A 797 14.44 -18.67 -17.88
CA ASN A 797 15.72 -18.20 -18.41
C ASN A 797 15.70 -16.79 -19.02
N SER A 798 14.60 -16.02 -18.93
CA SER A 798 14.59 -14.63 -19.33
C SER A 798 15.35 -13.74 -18.34
N VAL A 799 15.64 -12.50 -18.72
CA VAL A 799 16.40 -11.56 -17.88
C VAL A 799 15.56 -10.35 -17.49
N PRO A 800 15.49 -10.00 -16.18
CA PRO A 800 14.73 -8.83 -15.73
C PRO A 800 15.53 -7.52 -15.84
N PHE A 801 16.81 -7.60 -16.12
CA PHE A 801 17.74 -6.47 -16.17
C PHE A 801 18.63 -6.53 -17.40
N GLN A 802 18.80 -5.36 -18.04
CA GLN A 802 19.80 -5.16 -19.08
C GLN A 802 20.38 -3.74 -18.98
N THR A 803 21.62 -3.58 -19.44
CA THR A 803 22.27 -2.27 -19.55
C THR A 803 23.06 -2.14 -20.84
N SER A 804 23.13 -0.92 -21.38
CA SER A 804 23.90 -0.63 -22.59
C SER A 804 24.39 0.81 -22.60
N ARG A 805 25.54 1.06 -23.24
CA ARG A 805 25.99 2.43 -23.52
C ARG A 805 25.23 3.03 -24.69
N MET A 806 24.97 4.34 -24.62
CA MET A 806 24.42 5.17 -25.69
C MET A 806 25.23 6.47 -25.77
N GLY A 807 26.14 6.58 -26.72
CA GLY A 807 27.14 7.66 -26.72
C GLY A 807 28.04 7.58 -25.48
N SER A 808 28.18 8.69 -24.76
CA SER A 808 28.94 8.74 -23.50
C SER A 808 28.11 8.32 -22.28
N GLY A 809 26.80 8.17 -22.43
CA GLY A 809 25.89 7.82 -21.34
C GLY A 809 25.47 6.34 -21.34
N ARG A 810 24.48 6.04 -20.54
CA ARG A 810 24.03 4.67 -20.28
C ARG A 810 22.50 4.59 -20.19
N VAL A 811 21.98 3.46 -20.65
CA VAL A 811 20.58 3.07 -20.43
C VAL A 811 20.54 1.79 -19.60
N ILE A 812 19.75 1.80 -18.55
CA ILE A 812 19.50 0.67 -17.63
C ILE A 812 18.01 0.37 -17.68
N VAL A 813 17.65 -0.89 -17.80
CA VAL A 813 16.24 -1.31 -17.82
C VAL A 813 15.97 -2.39 -16.79
N PHE A 814 14.80 -2.29 -16.15
CA PHE A 814 14.23 -3.30 -15.27
C PHE A 814 12.82 -3.65 -15.76
N THR A 815 12.55 -4.91 -16.07
CA THR A 815 11.21 -5.35 -16.41
C THR A 815 10.29 -5.40 -15.21
N ASP A 816 10.85 -5.52 -14.00
CA ASP A 816 10.15 -5.73 -12.74
C ASP A 816 10.21 -4.50 -11.84
N ASN A 817 9.24 -4.39 -10.94
CA ASN A 817 9.21 -3.33 -9.94
C ASN A 817 10.10 -3.72 -8.75
N THR A 818 11.21 -3.00 -8.54
CA THR A 818 12.17 -3.25 -7.45
C THR A 818 11.74 -2.64 -6.11
N ASN A 819 10.63 -1.87 -6.07
CA ASN A 819 10.23 -1.06 -4.91
C ASN A 819 8.76 -1.25 -4.54
N PHE A 820 8.13 -2.32 -4.97
CA PHE A 820 6.70 -2.54 -4.92
C PHE A 820 6.08 -2.25 -3.56
N ARG A 821 5.13 -1.32 -3.53
CA ARG A 821 4.29 -0.94 -2.39
C ARG A 821 5.05 -0.73 -1.07
N ALA A 822 6.29 -0.23 -1.13
CA ALA A 822 7.17 0.05 0.00
C ALA A 822 7.44 -1.14 0.95
N PHE A 823 6.90 -2.33 0.70
CA PHE A 823 7.20 -3.53 1.50
C PHE A 823 8.18 -4.50 0.83
N TRP A 824 8.56 -4.24 -0.43
CA TRP A 824 9.51 -5.07 -1.16
C TRP A 824 10.95 -4.60 -0.88
N TYR A 825 11.45 -4.87 0.34
CA TYR A 825 12.77 -4.43 0.81
C TYR A 825 13.93 -5.11 0.09
N GLY A 826 13.76 -6.38 -0.29
CA GLY A 826 14.83 -7.24 -0.82
C GLY A 826 15.47 -6.75 -2.11
N THR A 827 14.74 -6.02 -2.96
CA THR A 827 15.22 -5.54 -4.26
C THR A 827 15.47 -4.04 -4.34
N ASN A 828 15.24 -3.27 -3.26
CA ASN A 828 15.50 -1.82 -3.25
C ASN A 828 16.95 -1.49 -3.61
N LYS A 829 17.88 -2.35 -3.21
CA LYS A 829 19.32 -2.18 -3.48
C LYS A 829 19.66 -2.18 -4.98
N LEU A 830 18.89 -2.84 -5.83
CA LEU A 830 19.10 -2.82 -7.28
C LEU A 830 19.00 -1.39 -7.85
N LEU A 831 18.01 -0.61 -7.41
CA LEU A 831 17.89 0.79 -7.84
C LEU A 831 19.06 1.63 -7.31
N MET A 832 19.48 1.42 -6.07
CA MET A 832 20.62 2.14 -5.50
C MET A 832 21.93 1.79 -6.20
N ASN A 833 22.13 0.52 -6.58
CA ASN A 833 23.27 0.08 -7.38
C ASN A 833 23.26 0.72 -8.77
N ALA A 834 22.10 0.82 -9.41
CA ALA A 834 21.95 1.52 -10.69
C ALA A 834 22.27 3.04 -10.57
N ILE A 835 22.05 3.65 -9.40
CA ILE A 835 22.39 5.05 -9.14
C ILE A 835 23.89 5.24 -8.82
N PHE A 836 24.43 4.47 -7.88
CA PHE A 836 25.81 4.71 -7.39
C PHE A 836 26.89 4.05 -8.25
N PHE A 837 26.56 2.97 -8.94
CA PHE A 837 27.56 2.12 -9.64
C PHE A 837 27.33 2.00 -11.15
N SER A 838 26.41 2.79 -11.72
CA SER A 838 26.16 2.77 -13.18
C SER A 838 27.40 3.00 -14.03
N GLY A 839 28.34 3.82 -13.58
CA GLY A 839 29.59 4.09 -14.30
C GLY A 839 30.53 2.88 -14.44
N MET A 840 30.31 1.85 -13.61
CA MET A 840 31.17 0.65 -13.50
C MET A 840 30.56 -0.57 -14.19
N MET A 841 29.36 -0.46 -14.78
CA MET A 841 28.65 -1.54 -15.46
C MET A 841 29.04 -1.64 -16.94
#